data_eea7a9635c3eb0bfc51f6a137b9a4d84
#
_entry.id   eea7a9635c3eb0bfc51f6a137b9a4d84
#
_cell.length_a   1.000
_cell.length_b   1.000
_cell.length_c   1.000
_cell.angle_alpha   90.00
_cell.angle_beta   90.00
_cell.angle_gamma   90.00
#
_symmetry.space_group_name_H-M   'P 1'
#
loop_
_entity.id
_entity.type
_entity.pdbx_description
1 polymer ?
#
loop_
_entity_poly.entity_id
_entity_poly.type
_entity_poly.pdbx_seq_one_letter_code
_entity_poly.pdbx_strand_id
1 'polypeptide(L)'
;MGHLVTVATSLNQWALDFEGNLERILTSIRIAKERGATLRVGPELEIPGYGCLDHFLEGDTCLHSWEVLAKILTSEEAQGIVCDVGMPVMHKNVIYNCRIIIHDGQILLIRPKMWMANSGNYRELRYFTPWMKHREAEDHYLPRIIKAITGQVKVPFGDAVVSTIDTCIGVELCEELFTPSSPHILMGLDGVEIFTNSSGSHHELRKLFTRVELIKEATMKLGGIYLYANQQGCDGDRLYYDGCAMIAVNGRIVAQGSQFSLQDVEVVTATVDLEDVRAFRAVSSRSMQAAGASRYQRIEVDFALSEEDDTNSVKDVSELVVKNYDIRYHRPEEEIALGPACWLWDYLRRSRTQGYFLPLSGGIDSCATAVIVHSMCRLVAESALRGDQAVIWDARRVAGEPENSTYVPSDPKDFANRIFHTCYMGTENSSEETRRRAKELAQAIGSYHTDLNMDSIVTAVRNLFSFVTGAKPQFRAHGGSPAENLALQNIQARLRMVLAYLFAQLLPWVRGRSGGLLVLGSANVDESLRGYLTKYDNSSADINPIGAISKTDLKKFIAYAKDSFDLPILTQFLDAVPTAELEPITETYVQADEADMGMTYDELSIFGRLRKVEKCGPYSMFTKLVHEWGSFLSPTQVAEKVKLFFFEYARNRHKMTTLTPSYHAEQYSPDDNRFDLRPFLYPSRFPWQFKKIDALATSLPDRSTMHPREAKEKI
;
A
#
# COMPACT_ATOMS: atom_id res chain seq x y z
N MET A 1 0.23 -37.59 -20.53
CA MET A 1 0.87 -36.54 -19.75
C MET A 1 -0.10 -35.36 -19.75
N GLY A 2 -0.43 -34.81 -18.58
CA GLY A 2 -1.47 -33.80 -18.48
C GLY A 2 -0.87 -32.39 -18.36
N HIS A 3 -0.72 -31.72 -19.50
CA HIS A 3 -0.34 -30.30 -19.49
C HIS A 3 -1.56 -29.41 -19.38
N LEU A 4 -1.48 -28.37 -18.55
CA LEU A 4 -2.53 -27.35 -18.50
C LEU A 4 -1.92 -25.96 -18.43
N VAL A 5 -2.64 -25.02 -19.04
CA VAL A 5 -2.30 -23.59 -18.96
C VAL A 5 -3.12 -22.96 -17.84
N THR A 6 -2.45 -22.37 -16.88
CA THR A 6 -3.07 -21.71 -15.72
C THR A 6 -2.78 -20.22 -15.70
N VAL A 7 -3.70 -19.45 -15.12
CA VAL A 7 -3.61 -18.00 -15.05
C VAL A 7 -3.92 -17.52 -13.64
N ALA A 8 -3.04 -16.66 -13.13
CA ALA A 8 -3.30 -15.79 -11.99
C ALA A 8 -3.33 -14.32 -12.46
N THR A 9 -4.25 -13.53 -11.94
CA THR A 9 -4.46 -12.16 -12.41
C THR A 9 -4.17 -11.11 -11.34
N SER A 10 -3.72 -9.93 -11.79
CA SER A 10 -3.77 -8.70 -11.01
C SER A 10 -4.77 -7.75 -11.66
N LEU A 11 -5.77 -7.30 -10.91
CA LEU A 11 -6.84 -6.43 -11.40
C LEU A 11 -6.96 -5.19 -10.53
N ASN A 12 -7.08 -4.02 -11.16
CA ASN A 12 -7.34 -2.73 -10.51
C ASN A 12 -8.85 -2.54 -10.29
N GLN A 13 -9.41 -3.30 -9.35
CA GLN A 13 -10.83 -3.24 -9.04
C GLN A 13 -11.16 -2.06 -8.12
N TRP A 14 -12.22 -1.35 -8.41
CA TRP A 14 -12.67 -0.21 -7.64
C TRP A 14 -13.89 -0.56 -6.80
N ALA A 15 -13.93 -0.05 -5.56
CA ALA A 15 -15.07 -0.27 -4.67
C ALA A 15 -16.36 0.23 -5.31
N LEU A 16 -17.38 -0.65 -5.38
CA LEU A 16 -18.72 -0.41 -5.95
C LEU A 16 -18.76 -0.06 -7.46
N ASP A 17 -17.65 -0.12 -8.17
CA ASP A 17 -17.61 0.03 -9.63
C ASP A 17 -17.99 -1.28 -10.33
N PHE A 18 -19.24 -1.72 -10.16
CA PHE A 18 -19.70 -3.02 -10.65
C PHE A 18 -19.56 -3.22 -12.15
N GLU A 19 -19.77 -2.16 -12.96
CA GLU A 19 -19.61 -2.21 -14.41
C GLU A 19 -18.15 -2.30 -14.83
N GLY A 20 -17.29 -1.41 -14.30
CA GLY A 20 -15.88 -1.42 -14.62
C GLY A 20 -15.17 -2.68 -14.09
N ASN A 21 -15.55 -3.16 -12.90
CA ASN A 21 -15.03 -4.41 -12.35
C ASN A 21 -15.41 -5.60 -13.23
N LEU A 22 -16.65 -5.66 -13.70
CA LEU A 22 -17.11 -6.69 -14.65
C LEU A 22 -16.29 -6.67 -15.94
N GLU A 23 -16.08 -5.50 -16.52
CA GLU A 23 -15.30 -5.36 -17.76
C GLU A 23 -13.85 -5.85 -17.59
N ARG A 24 -13.21 -5.50 -16.49
CA ARG A 24 -11.85 -5.97 -16.16
C ARG A 24 -11.80 -7.49 -15.91
N ILE A 25 -12.80 -8.06 -15.26
CA ILE A 25 -12.93 -9.53 -15.08
C ILE A 25 -13.05 -10.21 -16.46
N LEU A 26 -14.02 -9.80 -17.30
CA LEU A 26 -14.24 -10.39 -18.61
C LEU A 26 -13.01 -10.23 -19.52
N THR A 27 -12.38 -9.08 -19.49
CA THR A 27 -11.12 -8.84 -20.23
C THR A 27 -10.03 -9.82 -19.79
N SER A 28 -9.88 -10.06 -18.46
CA SER A 28 -8.89 -11.01 -17.96
C SER A 28 -9.19 -12.45 -18.35
N ILE A 29 -10.47 -12.84 -18.42
CA ILE A 29 -10.89 -14.16 -18.86
C ILE A 29 -10.63 -14.33 -20.37
N ARG A 30 -10.98 -13.33 -21.19
CA ARG A 30 -10.71 -13.34 -22.63
C ARG A 30 -9.22 -13.50 -22.92
N ILE A 31 -8.35 -12.72 -22.27
CA ILE A 31 -6.90 -12.83 -22.41
C ILE A 31 -6.40 -14.22 -21.98
N ALA A 32 -6.95 -14.77 -20.88
CA ALA A 32 -6.60 -16.11 -20.42
C ALA A 32 -6.93 -17.17 -21.48
N LYS A 33 -8.13 -17.12 -22.07
CA LYS A 33 -8.54 -18.03 -23.16
C LYS A 33 -7.71 -17.88 -24.41
N GLU A 34 -7.38 -16.65 -24.84
CA GLU A 34 -6.49 -16.39 -25.97
C GLU A 34 -5.12 -17.04 -25.79
N ARG A 35 -4.68 -17.20 -24.52
CA ARG A 35 -3.43 -17.90 -24.16
C ARG A 35 -3.60 -19.40 -23.93
N GLY A 36 -4.81 -19.94 -24.18
CA GLY A 36 -5.11 -21.36 -24.01
C GLY A 36 -5.30 -21.81 -22.56
N ALA A 37 -5.60 -20.89 -21.63
CA ALA A 37 -5.80 -21.25 -20.23
C ALA A 37 -7.11 -21.98 -19.99
N THR A 38 -7.07 -23.01 -19.15
CA THR A 38 -8.23 -23.80 -18.70
C THR A 38 -8.68 -23.42 -17.28
N LEU A 39 -7.85 -22.70 -16.54
CA LEU A 39 -8.15 -22.20 -15.18
C LEU A 39 -7.67 -20.75 -15.02
N ARG A 40 -8.58 -19.88 -14.61
CA ARG A 40 -8.31 -18.47 -14.28
C ARG A 40 -8.67 -18.17 -12.83
N VAL A 41 -7.74 -17.55 -12.11
CA VAL A 41 -7.91 -17.11 -10.71
C VAL A 41 -7.87 -15.58 -10.66
N GLY A 42 -8.91 -14.97 -10.08
CA GLY A 42 -9.00 -13.53 -9.84
C GLY A 42 -8.69 -13.13 -8.40
N PRO A 43 -8.51 -11.81 -8.15
CA PRO A 43 -8.25 -11.31 -6.80
C PRO A 43 -9.44 -11.47 -5.84
N GLU A 44 -9.20 -11.27 -4.56
CA GLU A 44 -10.20 -11.36 -3.50
C GLU A 44 -11.29 -10.29 -3.69
N LEU A 45 -12.58 -10.70 -3.54
CA LEU A 45 -13.75 -9.80 -3.67
C LEU A 45 -13.75 -8.96 -4.96
N GLU A 46 -13.27 -9.53 -6.06
CA GLU A 46 -13.07 -8.80 -7.32
C GLU A 46 -14.34 -8.22 -7.95
N ILE A 47 -15.52 -8.76 -7.65
CA ILE A 47 -16.78 -8.23 -8.18
C ILE A 47 -17.09 -6.85 -7.59
N PRO A 48 -17.29 -6.68 -6.28
CA PRO A 48 -17.58 -5.36 -5.71
C PRO A 48 -16.34 -4.50 -5.49
N GLY A 49 -15.13 -5.10 -5.51
CA GLY A 49 -13.86 -4.51 -5.09
C GLY A 49 -13.59 -4.74 -3.59
N TYR A 50 -12.35 -5.06 -3.25
CA TYR A 50 -11.95 -5.36 -1.86
C TYR A 50 -12.13 -4.14 -0.92
N GLY A 51 -11.95 -2.92 -1.41
CA GLY A 51 -11.96 -1.67 -0.64
C GLY A 51 -13.35 -1.13 -0.28
N CYS A 52 -14.42 -1.92 -0.34
CA CYS A 52 -15.80 -1.44 -0.05
C CYS A 52 -16.03 -1.05 1.42
N LEU A 53 -15.22 -1.54 2.38
CA LEU A 53 -15.35 -1.23 3.81
C LEU A 53 -16.80 -1.43 4.32
N ASP A 54 -17.38 -0.42 4.98
CA ASP A 54 -18.74 -0.51 5.56
C ASP A 54 -19.86 -0.74 4.52
N HIS A 55 -19.61 -0.52 3.23
CA HIS A 55 -20.55 -0.88 2.17
C HIS A 55 -20.81 -2.40 2.08
N PHE A 56 -19.93 -3.24 2.63
CA PHE A 56 -20.25 -4.68 2.77
C PHE A 56 -21.42 -4.97 3.71
N LEU A 57 -21.81 -4.01 4.58
CA LEU A 57 -22.99 -4.13 5.45
C LEU A 57 -24.29 -3.76 4.76
N GLU A 58 -24.21 -3.20 3.55
CA GLU A 58 -25.36 -2.83 2.73
C GLU A 58 -25.83 -4.05 1.91
N GLY A 59 -27.15 -4.34 1.95
CA GLY A 59 -27.71 -5.45 1.19
C GLY A 59 -27.51 -5.34 -0.32
N ASP A 60 -27.42 -4.12 -0.83
CA ASP A 60 -27.21 -3.80 -2.24
C ASP A 60 -25.86 -4.33 -2.74
N THR A 61 -24.82 -4.32 -1.91
CA THR A 61 -23.50 -4.86 -2.30
C THR A 61 -23.57 -6.36 -2.62
N CYS A 62 -24.30 -7.14 -1.80
CA CYS A 62 -24.54 -8.55 -2.09
C CYS A 62 -25.45 -8.72 -3.32
N LEU A 63 -26.54 -7.94 -3.43
CA LEU A 63 -27.49 -8.02 -4.55
C LEU A 63 -26.80 -7.79 -5.89
N HIS A 64 -26.10 -6.66 -6.01
CA HIS A 64 -25.41 -6.29 -7.25
C HIS A 64 -24.25 -7.23 -7.57
N SER A 65 -23.60 -7.83 -6.57
CA SER A 65 -22.61 -8.87 -6.80
C SER A 65 -23.20 -10.10 -7.49
N TRP A 66 -24.41 -10.52 -7.11
CA TRP A 66 -25.14 -11.60 -7.79
C TRP A 66 -25.55 -11.21 -9.22
N GLU A 67 -25.94 -9.96 -9.46
CA GLU A 67 -26.29 -9.47 -10.80
C GLU A 67 -25.08 -9.45 -11.73
N VAL A 68 -23.92 -9.06 -11.23
CA VAL A 68 -22.65 -9.13 -11.98
C VAL A 68 -22.25 -10.56 -12.25
N LEU A 69 -22.32 -11.45 -11.26
CA LEU A 69 -22.06 -12.88 -11.45
C LEU A 69 -22.97 -13.48 -12.53
N ALA A 70 -24.24 -13.07 -12.56
CA ALA A 70 -25.18 -13.51 -13.60
C ALA A 70 -24.69 -13.13 -15.02
N LYS A 71 -24.13 -11.93 -15.18
CA LYS A 71 -23.52 -11.48 -16.45
C LYS A 71 -22.28 -12.31 -16.80
N ILE A 72 -21.42 -12.63 -15.83
CA ILE A 72 -20.25 -13.49 -16.06
C ILE A 72 -20.68 -14.89 -16.50
N LEU A 73 -21.64 -15.51 -15.78
CA LEU A 73 -22.15 -16.86 -16.10
C LEU A 73 -22.74 -16.96 -17.52
N THR A 74 -23.29 -15.87 -18.06
CA THR A 74 -23.92 -15.83 -19.38
C THR A 74 -23.00 -15.31 -20.49
N SER A 75 -21.79 -14.86 -20.14
CA SER A 75 -20.85 -14.35 -21.12
C SER A 75 -20.18 -15.47 -21.93
N GLU A 76 -19.86 -15.20 -23.19
CA GLU A 76 -19.11 -16.12 -24.04
C GLU A 76 -17.66 -16.31 -23.58
N GLU A 77 -17.10 -15.28 -22.95
CA GLU A 77 -15.76 -15.32 -22.40
C GLU A 77 -15.59 -16.39 -21.34
N ALA A 78 -16.60 -16.57 -20.46
CA ALA A 78 -16.54 -17.52 -19.34
C ALA A 78 -16.89 -18.98 -19.73
N GLN A 79 -17.21 -19.27 -21.01
CA GLN A 79 -17.46 -20.64 -21.44
C GLN A 79 -16.15 -21.37 -21.78
N GLY A 80 -16.04 -22.65 -21.43
CA GLY A 80 -14.88 -23.52 -21.70
C GLY A 80 -13.63 -23.22 -20.84
N ILE A 81 -13.79 -22.51 -19.73
CA ILE A 81 -12.71 -22.23 -18.76
C ILE A 81 -13.27 -22.23 -17.35
N VAL A 82 -12.54 -22.81 -16.42
CA VAL A 82 -12.86 -22.71 -14.98
C VAL A 82 -12.44 -21.33 -14.49
N CYS A 83 -13.38 -20.58 -13.92
CA CYS A 83 -13.09 -19.28 -13.32
C CYS A 83 -13.34 -19.34 -11.81
N ASP A 84 -12.34 -18.86 -11.06
CA ASP A 84 -12.42 -18.61 -9.62
C ASP A 84 -12.63 -17.12 -9.40
N VAL A 85 -13.85 -16.73 -8.97
CA VAL A 85 -14.32 -15.33 -8.88
C VAL A 85 -14.72 -15.00 -7.45
N GLY A 86 -14.42 -13.79 -6.96
CA GLY A 86 -14.65 -13.38 -5.57
C GLY A 86 -15.81 -12.41 -5.36
N MET A 87 -16.68 -12.70 -4.38
CA MET A 87 -17.78 -11.82 -3.98
C MET A 87 -18.30 -12.12 -2.56
N PRO A 88 -19.01 -11.17 -1.90
CA PRO A 88 -19.71 -11.45 -0.66
C PRO A 88 -20.95 -12.31 -0.92
N VAL A 89 -21.21 -13.28 -0.05
CA VAL A 89 -22.40 -14.12 -0.11
C VAL A 89 -23.09 -14.17 1.26
N MET A 90 -24.39 -13.93 1.28
CA MET A 90 -25.20 -14.14 2.47
C MET A 90 -25.73 -15.57 2.48
N HIS A 91 -25.27 -16.38 3.44
CA HIS A 91 -25.75 -17.73 3.67
C HIS A 91 -26.42 -17.85 5.04
N LYS A 92 -27.70 -18.27 5.09
CA LYS A 92 -28.48 -18.39 6.34
C LYS A 92 -28.39 -17.12 7.23
N ASN A 93 -28.55 -15.95 6.61
CA ASN A 93 -28.48 -14.62 7.24
C ASN A 93 -27.10 -14.22 7.82
N VAL A 94 -26.02 -14.87 7.39
CA VAL A 94 -24.63 -14.53 7.74
C VAL A 94 -23.88 -14.18 6.46
N ILE A 95 -23.13 -13.07 6.49
CA ILE A 95 -22.34 -12.60 5.34
C ILE A 95 -20.94 -13.21 5.42
N TYR A 96 -20.53 -13.82 4.31
CA TYR A 96 -19.22 -14.42 4.12
C TYR A 96 -18.48 -13.80 2.95
N ASN A 97 -17.17 -13.70 3.06
CA ASN A 97 -16.26 -13.43 1.95
C ASN A 97 -16.03 -14.76 1.21
N CYS A 98 -16.42 -14.86 -0.05
CA CYS A 98 -16.47 -16.13 -0.77
C CYS A 98 -15.75 -16.11 -2.11
N ARG A 99 -15.25 -17.28 -2.49
CA ARG A 99 -14.89 -17.63 -3.87
C ARG A 99 -16.01 -18.42 -4.50
N ILE A 100 -16.30 -18.09 -5.75
CA ILE A 100 -17.32 -18.79 -6.55
C ILE A 100 -16.57 -19.48 -7.70
N ILE A 101 -16.55 -20.79 -7.68
CA ILE A 101 -15.93 -21.58 -8.75
C ILE A 101 -17.01 -21.87 -9.79
N ILE A 102 -16.79 -21.40 -11.01
CA ILE A 102 -17.74 -21.53 -12.11
C ILE A 102 -17.10 -22.22 -13.32
N HIS A 103 -17.93 -22.94 -14.07
CA HIS A 103 -17.57 -23.54 -15.36
C HIS A 103 -18.82 -23.65 -16.22
N ASP A 104 -18.75 -23.29 -17.50
CA ASP A 104 -19.83 -23.42 -18.49
C ASP A 104 -21.20 -22.95 -18.00
N GLY A 105 -21.23 -21.75 -17.43
CA GLY A 105 -22.46 -21.15 -16.94
C GLY A 105 -23.03 -21.80 -15.68
N GLN A 106 -22.30 -22.70 -15.02
CA GLN A 106 -22.72 -23.36 -13.77
C GLN A 106 -21.83 -22.98 -12.61
N ILE A 107 -22.41 -22.89 -11.41
CA ILE A 107 -21.68 -22.74 -10.16
C ILE A 107 -21.36 -24.13 -9.61
N LEU A 108 -20.08 -24.42 -9.42
CA LEU A 108 -19.61 -25.70 -8.89
C LEU A 108 -19.54 -25.69 -7.36
N LEU A 109 -18.94 -24.63 -6.80
CA LEU A 109 -18.69 -24.50 -5.36
C LEU A 109 -18.70 -23.02 -4.96
N ILE A 110 -19.29 -22.71 -3.81
CA ILE A 110 -19.09 -21.45 -3.09
C ILE A 110 -18.23 -21.74 -1.88
N ARG A 111 -16.97 -21.23 -1.87
CA ARG A 111 -16.02 -21.45 -0.79
C ARG A 111 -15.86 -20.20 0.05
N PRO A 112 -16.43 -20.17 1.29
CA PRO A 112 -16.28 -19.05 2.21
C PRO A 112 -14.90 -19.04 2.88
N LYS A 113 -14.37 -17.85 3.15
CA LYS A 113 -13.11 -17.63 3.86
C LYS A 113 -13.16 -18.16 5.29
N MET A 114 -12.09 -18.82 5.74
CA MET A 114 -11.99 -19.42 7.07
C MET A 114 -11.18 -18.58 8.04
N TRP A 115 -10.18 -17.85 7.55
CA TRP A 115 -9.31 -17.00 8.37
C TRP A 115 -9.34 -15.56 7.88
N MET A 116 -9.84 -14.66 8.74
CA MET A 116 -10.06 -13.25 8.39
C MET A 116 -8.83 -12.39 8.69
N ALA A 117 -8.45 -11.52 7.74
CA ALA A 117 -7.47 -10.47 7.98
C ALA A 117 -8.09 -9.40 8.90
N ASN A 118 -7.55 -9.27 10.12
CA ASN A 118 -8.08 -8.35 11.13
C ASN A 118 -6.97 -7.63 11.92
N SER A 119 -5.78 -7.52 11.35
CA SER A 119 -4.63 -6.80 11.92
C SER A 119 -4.22 -5.64 11.02
N GLY A 120 -3.47 -4.68 11.58
CA GLY A 120 -3.02 -3.51 10.82
C GLY A 120 -4.18 -2.71 10.24
N ASN A 121 -4.24 -2.61 8.92
CA ASN A 121 -5.31 -1.90 8.19
C ASN A 121 -6.56 -2.76 7.93
N TYR A 122 -6.48 -4.06 8.09
CA TYR A 122 -7.58 -4.97 7.81
C TYR A 122 -8.61 -4.99 8.94
N ARG A 123 -9.90 -5.08 8.57
CA ARG A 123 -11.05 -5.11 9.48
C ARG A 123 -12.12 -6.09 8.98
N GLU A 124 -11.72 -7.22 8.40
CA GLU A 124 -12.67 -8.16 7.79
C GLU A 124 -13.70 -8.70 8.76
N LEU A 125 -13.33 -8.92 10.03
CA LEU A 125 -14.29 -9.35 11.07
C LEU A 125 -15.41 -8.32 11.38
N ARG A 126 -15.27 -7.07 10.89
CA ARG A 126 -16.33 -6.08 10.97
C ARG A 126 -17.48 -6.39 9.99
N TYR A 127 -17.16 -7.02 8.87
CA TYR A 127 -18.09 -7.23 7.75
C TYR A 127 -18.48 -8.69 7.57
N PHE A 128 -17.52 -9.61 7.77
CA PHE A 128 -17.63 -11.02 7.42
C PHE A 128 -17.44 -11.93 8.63
N THR A 129 -18.10 -13.06 8.57
CA THR A 129 -17.91 -14.15 9.53
C THR A 129 -17.03 -15.24 8.91
N PRO A 130 -16.04 -15.80 9.65
CA PRO A 130 -15.27 -16.93 9.17
C PRO A 130 -16.12 -18.20 9.09
N TRP A 131 -15.85 -19.05 8.10
CA TRP A 131 -16.44 -20.38 8.05
C TRP A 131 -15.73 -21.30 9.04
N MET A 132 -16.49 -21.88 9.97
CA MET A 132 -15.93 -22.66 11.08
C MET A 132 -16.12 -24.18 10.92
N LYS A 133 -16.81 -24.65 9.88
CA LYS A 133 -17.04 -26.06 9.62
C LYS A 133 -15.97 -26.59 8.66
N HIS A 134 -14.89 -27.09 9.25
CA HIS A 134 -13.74 -27.58 8.49
C HIS A 134 -14.10 -28.85 7.70
N ARG A 135 -13.77 -28.87 6.41
CA ARG A 135 -13.97 -29.99 5.47
C ARG A 135 -15.44 -30.38 5.29
N GLU A 136 -16.34 -29.45 5.53
CA GLU A 136 -17.78 -29.64 5.36
C GLU A 136 -18.35 -28.59 4.42
N ALA A 137 -19.26 -29.01 3.57
CA ALA A 137 -20.12 -28.14 2.78
C ALA A 137 -21.59 -28.47 3.02
N GLU A 138 -22.41 -27.45 2.90
CA GLU A 138 -23.86 -27.57 3.01
C GLU A 138 -24.56 -26.90 1.82
N ASP A 139 -25.85 -27.15 1.64
CA ASP A 139 -26.62 -26.59 0.54
C ASP A 139 -26.84 -25.08 0.72
N HIS A 140 -26.50 -24.28 -0.30
CA HIS A 140 -26.87 -22.86 -0.43
C HIS A 140 -27.94 -22.71 -1.53
N TYR A 141 -29.05 -22.04 -1.19
CA TYR A 141 -30.11 -21.76 -2.14
C TYR A 141 -29.77 -20.52 -2.95
N LEU A 142 -29.71 -20.67 -4.27
CA LEU A 142 -29.35 -19.61 -5.19
C LEU A 142 -30.46 -18.56 -5.36
N PRO A 143 -30.08 -17.26 -5.54
CA PRO A 143 -31.04 -16.22 -5.90
C PRO A 143 -31.82 -16.52 -7.18
N ARG A 144 -33.02 -15.95 -7.31
CA ARG A 144 -33.91 -16.18 -8.46
C ARG A 144 -33.25 -15.87 -9.80
N ILE A 145 -32.43 -14.82 -9.86
CA ILE A 145 -31.70 -14.41 -11.07
C ILE A 145 -30.75 -15.54 -11.52
N ILE A 146 -29.98 -16.12 -10.61
CA ILE A 146 -29.04 -17.21 -10.93
C ILE A 146 -29.79 -18.47 -11.31
N LYS A 147 -30.84 -18.84 -10.54
CA LYS A 147 -31.69 -20.00 -10.86
C LYS A 147 -32.29 -19.89 -12.27
N ALA A 148 -32.72 -18.69 -12.69
CA ALA A 148 -33.33 -18.49 -14.02
C ALA A 148 -32.32 -18.73 -15.15
N ILE A 149 -31.03 -18.46 -14.92
CA ILE A 149 -29.97 -18.60 -15.90
C ILE A 149 -29.41 -20.03 -15.93
N THR A 150 -29.06 -20.56 -14.75
CA THR A 150 -28.35 -21.85 -14.61
C THR A 150 -29.26 -23.07 -14.52
N GLY A 151 -30.52 -22.89 -14.12
CA GLY A 151 -31.43 -23.97 -13.72
C GLY A 151 -31.09 -24.57 -12.34
N GLN A 152 -29.96 -24.21 -11.72
CA GLN A 152 -29.56 -24.70 -10.40
C GLN A 152 -30.44 -24.08 -9.30
N VAL A 153 -30.94 -24.89 -8.38
CA VAL A 153 -31.73 -24.42 -7.23
C VAL A 153 -30.85 -24.20 -6.01
N LYS A 154 -29.85 -25.06 -5.85
CA LYS A 154 -28.88 -25.06 -4.75
C LYS A 154 -27.53 -25.52 -5.24
N VAL A 155 -26.48 -25.08 -4.54
CA VAL A 155 -25.08 -25.45 -4.81
C VAL A 155 -24.35 -25.70 -3.49
N PRO A 156 -23.23 -26.45 -3.49
CA PRO A 156 -22.39 -26.64 -2.32
C PRO A 156 -21.82 -25.32 -1.81
N PHE A 157 -21.86 -25.08 -0.50
CA PHE A 157 -21.33 -23.94 0.19
C PHE A 157 -20.52 -24.42 1.39
N GLY A 158 -19.21 -24.16 1.41
CA GLY A 158 -18.36 -24.57 2.54
C GLY A 158 -16.92 -24.87 2.16
N ASP A 159 -16.24 -25.57 3.07
CA ASP A 159 -14.83 -25.98 2.94
C ASP A 159 -14.77 -27.34 2.22
N ALA A 160 -14.76 -27.30 0.90
CA ALA A 160 -14.71 -28.44 -0.01
C ALA A 160 -13.72 -28.19 -1.14
N VAL A 161 -13.45 -29.22 -1.94
CA VAL A 161 -12.53 -29.18 -3.07
C VAL A 161 -13.24 -29.64 -4.36
N VAL A 162 -12.82 -29.10 -5.51
CA VAL A 162 -13.37 -29.48 -6.81
C VAL A 162 -12.49 -30.58 -7.42
N SER A 163 -13.09 -31.73 -7.69
CA SER A 163 -12.39 -32.88 -8.27
C SER A 163 -12.79 -33.05 -9.73
N THR A 164 -11.87 -32.77 -10.64
CA THR A 164 -12.02 -33.02 -12.07
C THR A 164 -11.66 -34.48 -12.40
N ILE A 165 -11.81 -34.90 -13.67
CA ILE A 165 -11.46 -36.23 -14.12
C ILE A 165 -9.95 -36.51 -13.88
N ASP A 166 -9.11 -35.50 -14.05
CA ASP A 166 -7.66 -35.65 -14.09
C ASP A 166 -6.90 -35.04 -12.89
N THR A 167 -7.54 -34.13 -12.14
CA THR A 167 -6.87 -33.45 -11.00
C THR A 167 -7.84 -32.95 -9.94
N CYS A 168 -7.35 -32.19 -8.95
CA CYS A 168 -8.18 -31.63 -7.90
C CYS A 168 -7.73 -30.20 -7.55
N ILE A 169 -8.70 -29.28 -7.45
CA ILE A 169 -8.51 -27.86 -7.12
C ILE A 169 -8.93 -27.62 -5.68
N GLY A 170 -8.06 -26.99 -4.90
CA GLY A 170 -8.35 -26.46 -3.57
C GLY A 170 -8.24 -24.94 -3.55
N VAL A 171 -9.09 -24.29 -2.78
CA VAL A 171 -9.22 -22.83 -2.78
C VAL A 171 -8.81 -22.26 -1.42
N GLU A 172 -7.96 -21.26 -1.45
CA GLU A 172 -7.57 -20.42 -0.31
C GLU A 172 -7.86 -18.95 -0.58
N LEU A 173 -7.96 -18.16 0.47
CA LEU A 173 -8.13 -16.70 0.39
C LEU A 173 -7.10 -16.00 1.27
N CYS A 174 -6.26 -15.16 0.65
CA CYS A 174 -5.39 -14.16 1.25
C CYS A 174 -4.75 -14.58 2.58
N GLU A 175 -5.37 -14.19 3.72
CA GLU A 175 -4.90 -14.45 5.08
C GLU A 175 -4.69 -15.95 5.39
N GLU A 176 -5.37 -16.83 4.70
CA GLU A 176 -5.25 -18.27 4.88
C GLU A 176 -3.84 -18.79 4.56
N LEU A 177 -3.09 -18.10 3.67
CA LEU A 177 -1.68 -18.38 3.40
C LEU A 177 -0.77 -17.99 4.58
N PHE A 178 -1.14 -16.98 5.36
CA PHE A 178 -0.32 -16.43 6.44
C PHE A 178 -0.56 -17.11 7.79
N THR A 179 -1.51 -18.02 7.89
CA THR A 179 -1.82 -18.72 9.14
C THR A 179 -0.84 -19.88 9.38
N PRO A 180 -0.55 -20.24 10.64
CA PRO A 180 0.34 -21.36 10.95
C PRO A 180 -0.12 -22.71 10.40
N SER A 181 -1.45 -22.92 10.27
CA SER A 181 -2.06 -24.11 9.69
C SER A 181 -2.87 -23.72 8.46
N SER A 182 -2.17 -23.36 7.38
CA SER A 182 -2.81 -22.98 6.13
C SER A 182 -3.58 -24.14 5.52
N PRO A 183 -4.77 -23.90 4.93
CA PRO A 183 -5.62 -24.95 4.37
C PRO A 183 -4.93 -25.83 3.32
N HIS A 184 -4.00 -25.27 2.50
CA HIS A 184 -3.27 -26.02 1.49
C HIS A 184 -2.54 -27.24 2.07
N ILE A 185 -2.12 -27.20 3.35
CA ILE A 185 -1.43 -28.32 3.99
C ILE A 185 -2.33 -29.56 4.04
N LEU A 186 -3.54 -29.39 4.58
CA LEU A 186 -4.50 -30.48 4.69
C LEU A 186 -5.09 -30.89 3.34
N MET A 187 -5.40 -29.92 2.48
CA MET A 187 -5.87 -30.18 1.12
C MET A 187 -4.84 -30.97 0.31
N GLY A 188 -3.58 -30.60 0.36
CA GLY A 188 -2.53 -31.27 -0.38
C GLY A 188 -2.21 -32.67 0.16
N LEU A 189 -2.33 -32.91 1.47
CA LEU A 189 -2.25 -34.26 2.04
C LEU A 189 -3.45 -35.13 1.60
N ASP A 190 -4.61 -34.54 1.36
CA ASP A 190 -5.77 -35.23 0.79
C ASP A 190 -5.73 -35.36 -0.75
N GLY A 191 -4.65 -34.96 -1.41
CA GLY A 191 -4.44 -35.19 -2.82
C GLY A 191 -4.75 -34.01 -3.76
N VAL A 192 -5.14 -32.86 -3.25
CA VAL A 192 -5.28 -31.63 -4.06
C VAL A 192 -3.96 -31.27 -4.70
N GLU A 193 -3.94 -31.05 -6.02
CA GLU A 193 -2.72 -30.75 -6.80
C GLU A 193 -2.60 -29.28 -7.17
N ILE A 194 -3.72 -28.57 -7.30
CA ILE A 194 -3.79 -27.15 -7.67
C ILE A 194 -4.41 -26.35 -6.52
N PHE A 195 -3.67 -25.35 -6.05
CA PHE A 195 -4.15 -24.42 -5.02
C PHE A 195 -4.35 -23.04 -5.63
N THR A 196 -5.54 -22.48 -5.51
CA THR A 196 -5.81 -21.09 -5.87
C THR A 196 -5.77 -20.23 -4.61
N ASN A 197 -5.12 -19.09 -4.66
CA ASN A 197 -5.16 -18.08 -3.60
C ASN A 197 -5.49 -16.72 -4.19
N SER A 198 -6.61 -16.19 -3.76
CA SER A 198 -7.10 -14.88 -4.16
C SER A 198 -6.89 -13.89 -3.04
N SER A 199 -6.16 -12.82 -3.32
CA SER A 199 -5.68 -11.88 -2.31
C SER A 199 -6.11 -10.44 -2.57
N GLY A 200 -6.26 -9.69 -1.46
CA GLY A 200 -6.28 -8.23 -1.39
C GLY A 200 -5.10 -7.74 -0.54
N SER A 201 -3.89 -8.17 -0.89
CA SER A 201 -2.68 -7.84 -0.15
C SER A 201 -2.09 -6.51 -0.62
N HIS A 202 -2.09 -5.51 0.28
CA HIS A 202 -1.53 -4.19 -0.02
C HIS A 202 0.00 -4.15 0.11
N HIS A 203 0.60 -3.17 -0.55
CA HIS A 203 2.01 -2.87 -0.47
C HIS A 203 2.45 -2.45 0.94
N GLU A 204 3.58 -2.96 1.35
CA GLU A 204 4.45 -2.44 2.40
C GLU A 204 5.89 -2.62 1.94
N LEU A 205 6.77 -1.70 2.30
CA LEU A 205 8.19 -1.79 1.94
C LEU A 205 8.76 -3.15 2.38
N ARG A 206 9.45 -3.83 1.48
CA ARG A 206 10.12 -5.13 1.72
C ARG A 206 9.17 -6.32 1.90
N LYS A 207 7.86 -6.15 1.80
CA LYS A 207 6.86 -7.21 2.06
C LYS A 207 6.83 -8.30 0.98
N LEU A 208 7.19 -7.97 -0.26
CA LEU A 208 7.19 -8.94 -1.36
C LEU A 208 8.05 -10.17 -1.04
N PHE A 209 9.18 -9.98 -0.36
CA PHE A 209 10.04 -11.09 0.07
C PHE A 209 9.28 -12.11 0.91
N THR A 210 8.54 -11.66 1.93
CA THR A 210 7.73 -12.55 2.78
C THR A 210 6.66 -13.28 1.99
N ARG A 211 5.96 -12.56 1.07
CA ARG A 211 4.93 -13.15 0.22
C ARG A 211 5.49 -14.27 -0.66
N VAL A 212 6.61 -14.02 -1.32
CA VAL A 212 7.28 -15.02 -2.17
C VAL A 212 7.72 -16.26 -1.38
N GLU A 213 8.29 -16.07 -0.21
CA GLU A 213 8.73 -17.21 0.61
C GLU A 213 7.53 -18.07 1.07
N LEU A 214 6.42 -17.47 1.47
CA LEU A 214 5.20 -18.20 1.83
C LEU A 214 4.61 -18.98 0.65
N ILE A 215 4.57 -18.38 -0.54
CA ILE A 215 4.07 -19.05 -1.76
C ILE A 215 4.99 -20.24 -2.12
N LYS A 216 6.30 -20.08 -2.03
CA LYS A 216 7.25 -21.18 -2.24
C LYS A 216 7.08 -22.28 -1.20
N GLU A 217 6.96 -21.91 0.09
CA GLU A 217 6.80 -22.86 1.19
C GLU A 217 5.51 -23.68 1.05
N ALA A 218 4.43 -23.10 0.57
CA ALA A 218 3.14 -23.76 0.37
C ALA A 218 3.26 -25.06 -0.46
N THR A 219 4.18 -25.10 -1.42
CA THR A 219 4.36 -26.27 -2.31
C THR A 219 5.72 -26.95 -2.18
N MET A 220 6.70 -26.34 -1.52
CA MET A 220 8.08 -26.87 -1.44
C MET A 220 8.19 -28.22 -0.74
N LYS A 221 7.39 -28.47 0.30
CA LYS A 221 7.37 -29.76 1.02
C LYS A 221 6.25 -30.67 0.56
N LEU A 222 5.13 -30.07 0.18
CA LEU A 222 3.88 -30.76 -0.12
C LEU A 222 3.80 -31.22 -1.57
N GLY A 223 4.44 -30.49 -2.47
CA GLY A 223 4.27 -30.56 -3.93
C GLY A 223 2.91 -30.00 -4.36
N GLY A 224 2.87 -29.37 -5.51
CA GLY A 224 1.64 -28.79 -6.08
C GLY A 224 1.91 -27.57 -6.93
N ILE A 225 0.82 -27.10 -7.55
CA ILE A 225 0.76 -25.85 -8.31
C ILE A 225 0.04 -24.83 -7.44
N TYR A 226 0.62 -23.64 -7.24
CA TYR A 226 0.03 -22.58 -6.45
C TYR A 226 -0.17 -21.34 -7.30
N LEU A 227 -1.42 -20.91 -7.44
CA LEU A 227 -1.83 -19.76 -8.24
C LEU A 227 -2.19 -18.62 -7.29
N TYR A 228 -1.35 -17.61 -7.23
CA TYR A 228 -1.56 -16.43 -6.41
C TYR A 228 -2.03 -15.25 -7.25
N ALA A 229 -3.29 -14.86 -7.11
CA ALA A 229 -3.88 -13.66 -7.71
C ALA A 229 -3.97 -12.56 -6.64
N ASN A 230 -3.80 -11.30 -7.04
CA ASN A 230 -3.84 -10.18 -6.10
C ASN A 230 -4.58 -8.97 -6.67
N GLN A 231 -5.20 -8.21 -5.79
CA GLN A 231 -5.70 -6.86 -6.09
C GLN A 231 -4.55 -5.97 -6.56
N GLN A 232 -4.85 -5.00 -7.41
CA GLN A 232 -3.94 -3.95 -7.86
C GLN A 232 -4.60 -2.59 -7.73
N GLY A 233 -3.80 -1.51 -7.65
CA GLY A 233 -4.29 -0.14 -7.58
C GLY A 233 -4.61 0.36 -6.17
N CYS A 234 -5.05 1.61 -6.06
CA CYS A 234 -5.35 2.21 -4.76
C CYS A 234 -6.75 1.81 -4.26
N ASP A 235 -6.94 1.83 -2.94
CA ASP A 235 -8.25 1.64 -2.32
C ASP A 235 -9.12 2.90 -2.31
N GLY A 236 -8.56 4.03 -2.73
CA GLY A 236 -9.20 5.35 -2.65
C GLY A 236 -8.98 6.05 -1.30
N ASP A 237 -8.20 5.48 -0.41
CA ASP A 237 -7.81 6.04 0.89
C ASP A 237 -6.27 6.03 1.03
N ARG A 238 -5.68 5.02 1.64
CA ARG A 238 -4.26 4.93 1.99
C ARG A 238 -3.52 3.77 1.34
N LEU A 239 -4.24 2.70 1.08
CA LEU A 239 -3.65 1.46 0.61
C LEU A 239 -3.42 1.50 -0.88
N TYR A 240 -2.30 0.95 -1.28
CA TYR A 240 -2.03 0.57 -2.65
C TYR A 240 -1.82 -0.94 -2.69
N TYR A 241 -2.62 -1.63 -3.47
CA TYR A 241 -2.45 -3.04 -3.76
C TYR A 241 -1.46 -3.16 -4.90
N ASP A 242 -0.38 -3.90 -4.67
CA ASP A 242 0.78 -3.91 -5.55
C ASP A 242 0.76 -5.00 -6.62
N GLY A 243 -0.36 -5.68 -6.79
CA GLY A 243 -0.49 -6.74 -7.80
C GLY A 243 0.49 -7.88 -7.57
N CYS A 244 1.39 -8.10 -8.49
CA CYS A 244 2.41 -9.14 -8.44
C CYS A 244 1.81 -10.55 -8.30
N ALA A 245 0.87 -10.89 -9.20
CA ALA A 245 0.35 -12.24 -9.32
C ALA A 245 1.49 -13.23 -9.61
N MET A 246 1.42 -14.43 -9.08
CA MET A 246 2.49 -15.43 -9.21
C MET A 246 1.94 -16.83 -9.43
N ILE A 247 2.70 -17.65 -10.13
CA ILE A 247 2.48 -19.09 -10.27
C ILE A 247 3.71 -19.82 -9.76
N ALA A 248 3.49 -20.76 -8.86
CA ALA A 248 4.55 -21.59 -8.28
C ALA A 248 4.27 -23.08 -8.52
N VAL A 249 5.32 -23.86 -8.75
CA VAL A 249 5.26 -25.32 -8.89
C VAL A 249 6.34 -25.94 -8.01
N ASN A 250 5.96 -26.81 -7.10
CA ASN A 250 6.87 -27.56 -6.24
C ASN A 250 7.95 -26.70 -5.54
N GLY A 251 7.54 -25.51 -5.04
CA GLY A 251 8.42 -24.56 -4.34
C GLY A 251 9.23 -23.62 -5.25
N ARG A 252 8.96 -23.60 -6.57
CA ARG A 252 9.63 -22.71 -7.52
C ARG A 252 8.62 -21.76 -8.13
N ILE A 253 8.93 -20.47 -8.18
CA ILE A 253 8.15 -19.49 -8.95
C ILE A 253 8.44 -19.74 -10.43
N VAL A 254 7.41 -19.93 -11.22
CA VAL A 254 7.49 -20.18 -12.67
C VAL A 254 6.99 -19.00 -13.50
N ALA A 255 6.17 -18.13 -12.90
CA ALA A 255 5.74 -16.89 -13.51
C ALA A 255 5.45 -15.82 -12.43
N GLN A 256 5.73 -14.56 -12.74
CA GLN A 256 5.51 -13.41 -11.86
C GLN A 256 5.05 -12.21 -12.67
N GLY A 257 4.01 -11.54 -12.19
CA GLY A 257 3.54 -10.27 -12.72
C GLY A 257 4.26 -9.04 -12.13
N SER A 258 3.87 -7.87 -12.58
CA SER A 258 4.42 -6.60 -12.13
C SER A 258 4.00 -6.29 -10.70
N GLN A 259 4.94 -5.80 -9.87
CA GLN A 259 4.61 -5.33 -8.52
C GLN A 259 3.96 -3.93 -8.56
N PHE A 260 4.31 -3.11 -9.53
CA PHE A 260 3.76 -1.77 -9.72
C PHE A 260 3.41 -1.58 -11.18
N SER A 261 2.17 -1.22 -11.48
CA SER A 261 1.70 -1.07 -12.85
C SER A 261 0.59 -0.03 -12.94
N LEU A 262 0.49 0.66 -14.08
CA LEU A 262 -0.62 1.54 -14.42
C LEU A 262 -1.72 0.81 -15.20
N GLN A 263 -1.50 -0.44 -15.60
CA GLN A 263 -2.48 -1.25 -16.32
C GLN A 263 -3.57 -1.74 -15.35
N ASP A 264 -4.81 -1.71 -15.79
CA ASP A 264 -5.94 -2.16 -14.97
C ASP A 264 -6.11 -3.70 -14.95
N VAL A 265 -5.57 -4.39 -15.93
CA VAL A 265 -5.65 -5.85 -16.07
C VAL A 265 -4.28 -6.42 -16.44
N GLU A 266 -3.75 -7.25 -15.57
CA GLU A 266 -2.54 -8.03 -15.85
C GLU A 266 -2.85 -9.52 -15.69
N VAL A 267 -2.47 -10.32 -16.70
CA VAL A 267 -2.71 -11.75 -16.77
C VAL A 267 -1.39 -12.50 -16.80
N VAL A 268 -1.05 -13.16 -15.72
CA VAL A 268 0.18 -13.96 -15.58
C VAL A 268 -0.13 -15.41 -15.94
N THR A 269 0.59 -15.97 -16.89
CA THR A 269 0.29 -17.29 -17.46
C THR A 269 1.48 -18.23 -17.31
N ALA A 270 1.20 -19.49 -16.98
CA ALA A 270 2.19 -20.57 -17.06
C ALA A 270 1.56 -21.86 -17.57
N THR A 271 2.30 -22.58 -18.40
CA THR A 271 2.00 -23.97 -18.74
C THR A 271 2.67 -24.86 -17.71
N VAL A 272 1.92 -25.74 -17.08
CA VAL A 272 2.38 -26.63 -16.00
C VAL A 272 2.03 -28.08 -16.32
N ASP A 273 2.83 -29.03 -15.79
CA ASP A 273 2.64 -30.47 -15.98
C ASP A 273 2.21 -31.09 -14.64
N LEU A 274 1.08 -31.78 -14.62
CA LEU A 274 0.58 -32.51 -13.45
C LEU A 274 1.53 -33.67 -13.06
N GLU A 275 2.21 -34.27 -14.02
CA GLU A 275 3.16 -35.36 -13.74
C GLU A 275 4.40 -34.85 -12.95
N ASP A 276 4.82 -33.62 -13.15
CA ASP A 276 5.88 -33.00 -12.31
C ASP A 276 5.47 -32.94 -10.84
N VAL A 277 4.20 -32.64 -10.56
CA VAL A 277 3.65 -32.65 -9.19
C VAL A 277 3.60 -34.06 -8.63
N ARG A 278 3.13 -35.02 -9.42
CA ARG A 278 3.01 -36.44 -9.02
C ARG A 278 4.36 -37.06 -8.76
N ALA A 279 5.33 -36.84 -9.66
CA ALA A 279 6.71 -37.27 -9.50
C ALA A 279 7.37 -36.69 -8.24
N PHE A 280 7.17 -35.38 -7.99
CA PHE A 280 7.65 -34.72 -6.79
C PHE A 280 7.03 -35.32 -5.50
N ARG A 281 5.74 -35.67 -5.54
CA ARG A 281 4.99 -36.25 -4.41
C ARG A 281 5.33 -37.72 -4.12
N ALA A 282 6.01 -38.40 -5.00
CA ALA A 282 6.40 -39.80 -4.81
C ALA A 282 7.41 -40.04 -3.66
N VAL A 283 7.86 -38.95 -3.01
CA VAL A 283 8.74 -39.02 -1.84
C VAL A 283 8.03 -39.57 -0.61
N SER A 284 8.64 -40.51 0.07
CA SER A 284 8.03 -41.36 1.11
C SER A 284 7.44 -40.61 2.32
N SER A 285 8.11 -39.55 2.78
CA SER A 285 7.68 -38.83 4.01
C SER A 285 6.28 -38.19 3.87
N ARG A 286 5.99 -37.58 2.72
CA ARG A 286 4.66 -37.02 2.42
C ARG A 286 3.60 -38.11 2.31
N SER A 287 3.92 -39.22 1.63
CA SER A 287 2.99 -40.31 1.40
C SER A 287 2.52 -40.99 2.69
N MET A 288 3.42 -41.12 3.70
CA MET A 288 3.02 -41.64 5.03
C MET A 288 2.02 -40.73 5.73
N GLN A 289 2.18 -39.40 5.65
CA GLN A 289 1.22 -38.46 6.23
C GLN A 289 -0.12 -38.46 5.46
N ALA A 290 -0.07 -38.48 4.15
CA ALA A 290 -1.24 -38.49 3.27
C ALA A 290 -2.12 -39.73 3.48
N ALA A 291 -1.51 -40.90 3.76
CA ALA A 291 -2.26 -42.12 4.02
C ALA A 291 -3.17 -42.04 5.26
N GLY A 292 -2.81 -41.21 6.24
CA GLY A 292 -3.60 -40.98 7.46
C GLY A 292 -4.39 -39.67 7.46
N ALA A 293 -4.36 -38.88 6.39
CA ALA A 293 -5.00 -37.58 6.33
C ALA A 293 -6.53 -37.69 6.27
N SER A 294 -7.19 -36.72 6.89
CA SER A 294 -8.65 -36.62 6.82
C SER A 294 -9.07 -36.11 5.44
N ARG A 295 -10.16 -36.65 4.94
CA ARG A 295 -10.69 -36.33 3.60
C ARG A 295 -11.50 -35.04 3.59
N TYR A 296 -11.40 -34.31 2.49
CA TYR A 296 -12.31 -33.24 2.13
C TYR A 296 -13.54 -33.77 1.39
N GLN A 297 -14.66 -33.05 1.53
CA GLN A 297 -15.79 -33.28 0.65
C GLN A 297 -15.41 -32.90 -0.78
N ARG A 298 -15.57 -33.82 -1.73
CA ARG A 298 -15.25 -33.60 -3.13
C ARG A 298 -16.51 -33.21 -3.91
N ILE A 299 -16.41 -32.15 -4.67
CA ILE A 299 -17.39 -31.76 -5.68
C ILE A 299 -16.86 -32.32 -6.99
N GLU A 300 -17.43 -33.47 -7.36
CA GLU A 300 -17.02 -34.18 -8.57
C GLU A 300 -17.65 -33.53 -9.82
N VAL A 301 -16.81 -33.32 -10.84
CA VAL A 301 -17.22 -32.73 -12.12
C VAL A 301 -16.72 -33.57 -13.27
N ASP A 302 -17.47 -33.59 -14.38
CA ASP A 302 -17.26 -34.48 -15.53
C ASP A 302 -16.52 -33.75 -16.67
N PHE A 303 -15.38 -33.14 -16.33
CA PHE A 303 -14.45 -32.56 -17.30
C PHE A 303 -13.01 -32.69 -16.83
N ALA A 304 -12.04 -32.66 -17.75
CA ALA A 304 -10.61 -32.58 -17.48
C ALA A 304 -10.12 -31.13 -17.58
N LEU A 305 -9.12 -30.76 -16.77
CA LEU A 305 -8.43 -29.46 -16.87
C LEU A 305 -7.23 -29.51 -17.82
N SER A 306 -6.53 -30.64 -17.86
CA SER A 306 -5.37 -30.82 -18.75
C SER A 306 -5.83 -31.28 -20.15
N GLU A 307 -5.08 -30.87 -21.15
CA GLU A 307 -5.23 -31.39 -22.51
C GLU A 307 -4.54 -32.77 -22.59
N GLU A 308 -5.17 -33.74 -23.21
CA GLU A 308 -4.50 -34.99 -23.61
C GLU A 308 -3.51 -34.64 -24.72
N ASP A 309 -2.29 -35.21 -24.64
CA ASP A 309 -1.27 -35.11 -25.67
C ASP A 309 -1.74 -35.79 -26.94
N ASP A 310 -2.47 -35.10 -27.78
CA ASP A 310 -2.66 -35.55 -29.16
C ASP A 310 -1.37 -35.25 -29.91
N THR A 311 -0.68 -36.26 -30.38
CA THR A 311 0.64 -36.22 -31.04
C THR A 311 0.75 -35.28 -32.23
N ASN A 312 -0.33 -34.62 -32.64
CA ASN A 312 -0.44 -33.66 -33.74
C ASN A 312 -0.50 -32.20 -33.29
N SER A 313 -0.56 -31.87 -32.01
CA SER A 313 -0.61 -30.48 -31.51
C SER A 313 0.60 -30.14 -30.63
N VAL A 314 1.81 -30.45 -31.10
CA VAL A 314 3.03 -29.96 -30.44
C VAL A 314 3.11 -28.45 -30.67
N LYS A 315 2.40 -27.69 -29.85
CA LYS A 315 2.71 -26.30 -29.57
C LYS A 315 4.14 -26.26 -29.05
N ASP A 316 4.92 -25.37 -29.55
CA ASP A 316 6.35 -25.23 -29.41
C ASP A 316 6.87 -25.69 -28.01
N VAL A 317 7.55 -26.83 -27.95
CA VAL A 317 8.09 -27.44 -26.71
C VAL A 317 9.03 -26.48 -25.96
N SER A 318 9.51 -25.42 -26.61
CA SER A 318 10.34 -24.39 -26.01
C SER A 318 9.62 -23.59 -24.89
N GLU A 319 8.27 -23.54 -24.89
CA GLU A 319 7.48 -22.89 -23.84
C GLU A 319 7.20 -23.81 -22.64
N LEU A 320 7.34 -25.12 -22.78
CA LEU A 320 7.10 -26.13 -21.74
C LEU A 320 8.26 -26.28 -20.75
N VAL A 321 9.42 -25.72 -21.04
CA VAL A 321 10.55 -25.76 -20.11
C VAL A 321 10.32 -24.73 -19.04
N VAL A 322 10.01 -25.19 -17.81
CA VAL A 322 10.07 -24.38 -16.59
C VAL A 322 11.48 -23.85 -16.43
N LYS A 323 11.76 -22.71 -17.05
CA LYS A 323 13.00 -21.96 -16.81
C LYS A 323 12.97 -21.52 -15.35
N ASN A 324 14.09 -21.63 -14.65
CA ASN A 324 14.24 -20.97 -13.37
C ASN A 324 13.93 -19.48 -13.58
N TYR A 325 12.80 -19.02 -13.06
CA TYR A 325 12.40 -17.64 -13.16
C TYR A 325 13.14 -16.85 -12.09
N ASP A 326 13.94 -15.87 -12.50
CA ASP A 326 14.59 -14.96 -11.57
C ASP A 326 13.55 -14.00 -11.02
N ILE A 327 13.20 -14.17 -9.75
CA ILE A 327 12.19 -13.36 -9.08
C ILE A 327 12.68 -11.91 -9.02
N ARG A 328 11.89 -11.00 -9.56
CA ARG A 328 12.18 -9.57 -9.50
C ARG A 328 11.76 -9.02 -8.15
N TYR A 329 12.73 -8.62 -7.35
CA TYR A 329 12.53 -7.79 -6.17
C TYR A 329 12.95 -6.36 -6.46
N HIS A 330 12.15 -5.42 -5.99
CA HIS A 330 12.53 -4.01 -5.97
C HIS A 330 13.31 -3.69 -4.69
N ARG A 331 14.29 -2.80 -4.80
CA ARG A 331 14.93 -2.22 -3.62
C ARG A 331 13.95 -1.26 -2.94
N PRO A 332 14.06 -1.00 -1.62
CA PRO A 332 13.13 -0.10 -0.93
C PRO A 332 13.04 1.30 -1.57
N GLU A 333 14.15 1.82 -2.12
CA GLU A 333 14.19 3.09 -2.84
C GLU A 333 13.38 3.06 -4.14
N GLU A 334 13.37 1.92 -4.84
CA GLU A 334 12.54 1.72 -6.04
C GLU A 334 11.07 1.55 -5.65
N GLU A 335 10.77 0.85 -4.56
CA GLU A 335 9.41 0.72 -4.04
C GLU A 335 8.82 2.10 -3.69
N ILE A 336 9.63 3.00 -3.08
CA ILE A 336 9.22 4.39 -2.80
C ILE A 336 9.05 5.20 -4.08
N ALA A 337 9.86 4.95 -5.11
CA ALA A 337 9.72 5.64 -6.39
C ALA A 337 8.45 5.22 -7.14
N LEU A 338 8.04 3.95 -7.05
CA LEU A 338 6.99 3.36 -7.87
C LEU A 338 5.63 3.29 -7.16
N GLY A 339 5.59 2.79 -5.93
CA GLY A 339 4.34 2.56 -5.20
C GLY A 339 3.52 3.83 -4.98
N PRO A 340 4.06 4.86 -4.31
CA PRO A 340 3.35 6.13 -4.16
C PRO A 340 3.03 6.82 -5.49
N ALA A 341 3.84 6.64 -6.53
CA ALA A 341 3.58 7.18 -7.85
C ALA A 341 2.35 6.54 -8.51
N CYS A 342 2.25 5.21 -8.48
CA CYS A 342 1.06 4.49 -8.95
C CYS A 342 -0.20 4.84 -8.13
N TRP A 343 -0.05 4.97 -6.80
CA TRP A 343 -1.14 5.39 -5.91
C TRP A 343 -1.65 6.79 -6.24
N LEU A 344 -0.76 7.75 -6.48
CA LEU A 344 -1.13 9.10 -6.91
C LEU A 344 -1.84 9.08 -8.26
N TRP A 345 -1.37 8.28 -9.23
CA TRP A 345 -2.04 8.15 -10.51
C TRP A 345 -3.48 7.68 -10.38
N ASP A 346 -3.71 6.62 -9.61
CA ASP A 346 -5.06 6.11 -9.36
C ASP A 346 -5.93 7.11 -8.60
N TYR A 347 -5.34 7.89 -7.69
CA TYR A 347 -6.05 8.96 -6.99
C TYR A 347 -6.59 10.03 -7.94
N LEU A 348 -5.80 10.47 -8.93
CA LEU A 348 -6.26 11.42 -9.96
C LEU A 348 -7.37 10.81 -10.82
N ARG A 349 -7.28 9.54 -11.14
CA ARG A 349 -8.30 8.82 -11.91
C ARG A 349 -9.62 8.76 -11.17
N ARG A 350 -9.59 8.36 -9.91
CA ARG A 350 -10.79 8.13 -9.07
C ARG A 350 -11.42 9.43 -8.56
N SER A 351 -10.62 10.41 -8.13
CA SER A 351 -11.11 11.72 -7.68
C SER A 351 -11.61 12.63 -8.78
N ARG A 352 -11.22 12.33 -10.04
CA ARG A 352 -11.47 13.16 -11.23
C ARG A 352 -10.93 14.60 -11.13
N THR A 353 -9.95 14.84 -10.26
CA THR A 353 -9.24 16.12 -10.14
C THR A 353 -8.27 16.36 -11.29
N GLN A 354 -7.80 17.62 -11.44
CA GLN A 354 -6.99 18.06 -12.58
C GLN A 354 -5.48 18.08 -12.28
N GLY A 355 -5.05 17.42 -11.23
CA GLY A 355 -3.65 17.34 -10.84
C GLY A 355 -3.40 17.68 -9.38
N TYR A 356 -2.16 18.07 -9.10
CA TYR A 356 -1.64 18.28 -7.76
C TYR A 356 -1.10 19.69 -7.53
N PHE A 357 -1.24 20.16 -6.30
CA PHE A 357 -0.59 21.35 -5.77
C PHE A 357 0.32 20.98 -4.59
N LEU A 358 1.56 21.43 -4.60
CA LEU A 358 2.53 21.19 -3.53
C LEU A 358 3.17 22.50 -3.05
N PRO A 359 3.03 22.85 -1.76
CA PRO A 359 3.92 23.81 -1.12
C PRO A 359 5.34 23.28 -1.12
N LEU A 360 6.23 23.86 -1.94
CA LEU A 360 7.62 23.39 -2.13
C LEU A 360 8.57 24.25 -1.31
N SER A 361 8.92 23.77 -0.12
CA SER A 361 9.72 24.53 0.86
C SER A 361 11.21 24.61 0.57
N GLY A 362 11.74 23.78 -0.34
CA GLY A 362 13.17 23.61 -0.55
C GLY A 362 13.86 22.67 0.47
N GLY A 363 13.09 22.01 1.34
CA GLY A 363 13.54 20.93 2.21
C GLY A 363 13.37 19.55 1.57
N ILE A 364 14.02 18.53 2.14
CA ILE A 364 14.10 17.19 1.55
C ILE A 364 12.73 16.47 1.48
N ASP A 365 11.80 16.73 2.42
CA ASP A 365 10.48 16.07 2.43
C ASP A 365 9.58 16.56 1.30
N SER A 366 9.49 17.88 1.11
CA SER A 366 8.78 18.46 -0.03
C SER A 366 9.46 18.10 -1.36
N CYS A 367 10.78 17.98 -1.37
CA CYS A 367 11.55 17.47 -2.50
C CYS A 367 11.15 16.02 -2.82
N ALA A 368 11.12 15.13 -1.83
CA ALA A 368 10.73 13.73 -2.02
C ALA A 368 9.30 13.61 -2.57
N THR A 369 8.36 14.39 -2.03
CA THR A 369 6.99 14.47 -2.57
C THR A 369 6.97 14.91 -4.04
N ALA A 370 7.74 15.96 -4.39
CA ALA A 370 7.85 16.44 -5.77
C ALA A 370 8.45 15.40 -6.73
N VAL A 371 9.49 14.68 -6.28
CA VAL A 371 10.15 13.63 -7.06
C VAL A 371 9.24 12.42 -7.26
N ILE A 372 8.37 12.07 -6.30
CA ILE A 372 7.35 11.03 -6.46
C ILE A 372 6.32 11.43 -7.53
N VAL A 373 5.85 12.68 -7.55
CA VAL A 373 4.97 13.16 -8.64
C VAL A 373 5.68 13.12 -9.99
N HIS A 374 6.96 13.49 -10.04
CA HIS A 374 7.76 13.35 -11.25
C HIS A 374 7.88 11.87 -11.69
N SER A 375 8.09 10.95 -10.76
CA SER A 375 8.08 9.50 -11.04
C SER A 375 6.74 9.05 -11.64
N MET A 376 5.62 9.51 -11.10
CA MET A 376 4.29 9.27 -11.67
C MET A 376 4.21 9.77 -13.12
N CYS A 377 4.66 10.98 -13.40
CA CYS A 377 4.67 11.53 -14.75
C CYS A 377 5.55 10.71 -15.72
N ARG A 378 6.67 10.17 -15.25
CA ARG A 378 7.52 9.25 -16.02
C ARG A 378 6.80 7.95 -16.36
N LEU A 379 6.16 7.31 -15.37
CA LEU A 379 5.39 6.08 -15.58
C LEU A 379 4.26 6.29 -16.61
N VAL A 380 3.54 7.40 -16.51
CA VAL A 380 2.48 7.76 -17.47
C VAL A 380 3.06 7.95 -18.85
N ALA A 381 4.17 8.68 -18.99
CA ALA A 381 4.81 8.90 -20.29
C ALA A 381 5.33 7.59 -20.91
N GLU A 382 5.95 6.73 -20.12
CA GLU A 382 6.42 5.42 -20.55
C GLU A 382 5.26 4.51 -21.01
N SER A 383 4.14 4.50 -20.27
CA SER A 383 2.95 3.73 -20.63
C SER A 383 2.29 4.27 -21.90
N ALA A 384 2.20 5.59 -22.03
CA ALA A 384 1.68 6.23 -23.24
C ALA A 384 2.53 5.94 -24.50
N LEU A 385 3.86 5.94 -24.37
CA LEU A 385 4.78 5.59 -25.45
C LEU A 385 4.67 4.13 -25.87
N ARG A 386 4.29 3.22 -24.95
CA ARG A 386 3.95 1.82 -25.29
C ARG A 386 2.58 1.67 -25.95
N GLY A 387 1.81 2.74 -26.08
CA GLY A 387 0.51 2.74 -26.75
C GLY A 387 -0.68 2.39 -25.84
N ASP A 388 -0.54 2.49 -24.51
CA ASP A 388 -1.62 2.23 -23.57
C ASP A 388 -2.71 3.31 -23.70
N GLN A 389 -3.82 2.94 -24.35
CA GLN A 389 -4.90 3.86 -24.67
C GLN A 389 -5.67 4.31 -23.41
N ALA A 390 -5.78 3.46 -22.41
CA ALA A 390 -6.47 3.81 -21.16
C ALA A 390 -5.68 4.89 -20.40
N VAL A 391 -4.36 4.73 -20.29
CA VAL A 391 -3.49 5.74 -19.68
C VAL A 391 -3.49 7.04 -20.47
N ILE A 392 -3.46 6.98 -21.82
CA ILE A 392 -3.52 8.18 -22.68
C ILE A 392 -4.85 8.91 -22.46
N TRP A 393 -5.97 8.19 -22.40
CA TRP A 393 -7.29 8.78 -22.20
C TRP A 393 -7.40 9.47 -20.84
N ASP A 394 -6.96 8.79 -19.79
CA ASP A 394 -6.95 9.37 -18.43
C ASP A 394 -6.01 10.58 -18.32
N ALA A 395 -4.84 10.52 -18.95
CA ALA A 395 -3.89 11.63 -18.98
C ALA A 395 -4.47 12.88 -19.66
N ARG A 396 -5.20 12.70 -20.77
CA ARG A 396 -5.92 13.79 -21.43
C ARG A 396 -6.95 14.43 -20.52
N ARG A 397 -7.75 13.61 -19.86
CA ARG A 397 -8.77 14.08 -18.91
C ARG A 397 -8.13 14.87 -17.75
N VAL A 398 -7.09 14.33 -17.12
CA VAL A 398 -6.38 14.99 -16.00
C VAL A 398 -5.71 16.29 -16.48
N ALA A 399 -5.14 16.31 -17.66
CA ALA A 399 -4.55 17.50 -18.26
C ALA A 399 -5.59 18.56 -18.69
N GLY A 400 -6.89 18.23 -18.65
CA GLY A 400 -7.97 19.12 -19.07
C GLY A 400 -8.03 19.29 -20.60
N GLU A 401 -7.58 18.30 -21.35
CA GLU A 401 -7.67 18.28 -22.80
C GLU A 401 -9.10 17.99 -23.26
N PRO A 402 -9.55 18.56 -24.38
CA PRO A 402 -10.86 18.24 -24.96
C PRO A 402 -10.94 16.77 -25.41
N GLU A 403 -12.14 16.20 -25.46
CA GLU A 403 -12.37 14.80 -25.84
C GLU A 403 -11.75 14.40 -27.17
N ASN A 404 -11.71 15.33 -28.15
CA ASN A 404 -11.12 15.12 -29.48
C ASN A 404 -9.62 15.44 -29.55
N SER A 405 -8.94 15.65 -28.41
CA SER A 405 -7.51 15.95 -28.36
C SER A 405 -6.68 14.79 -28.88
N THR A 406 -5.63 15.10 -29.62
CA THR A 406 -4.59 14.16 -30.05
C THR A 406 -3.38 14.14 -29.13
N TYR A 407 -3.46 14.84 -28.00
CA TYR A 407 -2.37 14.90 -27.03
C TYR A 407 -1.99 13.51 -26.53
N VAL A 408 -0.68 13.22 -26.54
CA VAL A 408 -0.07 12.03 -25.95
C VAL A 408 0.98 12.51 -24.94
N PRO A 409 0.93 12.10 -23.68
CA PRO A 409 1.88 12.54 -22.66
C PRO A 409 3.22 11.81 -22.82
N SER A 410 3.94 12.06 -23.91
CA SER A 410 5.22 11.40 -24.22
C SER A 410 6.44 12.01 -23.52
N ASP A 411 6.32 13.22 -22.99
CA ASP A 411 7.34 13.90 -22.19
C ASP A 411 6.86 14.07 -20.75
N PRO A 412 7.56 13.48 -19.77
CA PRO A 412 7.21 13.62 -18.35
C PRO A 412 7.16 15.06 -17.87
N LYS A 413 8.03 15.94 -18.39
CA LYS A 413 8.09 17.35 -17.98
C LYS A 413 6.94 18.18 -18.56
N ASP A 414 6.56 17.93 -19.82
CA ASP A 414 5.37 18.56 -20.40
C ASP A 414 4.12 18.13 -19.63
N PHE A 415 3.98 16.84 -19.35
CA PHE A 415 2.85 16.34 -18.57
C PHE A 415 2.84 16.93 -17.15
N ALA A 416 4.00 16.97 -16.48
CA ALA A 416 4.13 17.60 -15.16
C ALA A 416 3.74 19.09 -15.20
N ASN A 417 4.14 19.84 -16.23
CA ASN A 417 3.75 21.26 -16.36
C ASN A 417 2.23 21.45 -16.41
N ARG A 418 1.53 20.49 -16.97
CA ARG A 418 0.06 20.56 -17.08
C ARG A 418 -0.66 20.26 -15.79
N ILE A 419 -0.18 19.27 -15.02
CA ILE A 419 -0.93 18.70 -13.89
C ILE A 419 -0.32 18.97 -12.52
N PHE A 420 0.95 19.36 -12.46
CA PHE A 420 1.68 19.54 -11.20
C PHE A 420 2.08 21.00 -10.98
N HIS A 421 1.49 21.59 -9.94
CA HIS A 421 1.70 22.97 -9.55
C HIS A 421 2.47 23.01 -8.24
N THR A 422 3.57 23.74 -8.21
CA THR A 422 4.39 23.92 -7.01
C THR A 422 4.47 25.39 -6.62
N CYS A 423 4.59 25.66 -5.33
CA CYS A 423 4.68 27.02 -4.84
C CYS A 423 5.68 27.16 -3.69
N TYR A 424 6.66 28.05 -3.85
CA TYR A 424 7.47 28.47 -2.72
C TYR A 424 6.74 29.62 -1.99
N MET A 425 6.57 29.48 -0.67
CA MET A 425 5.84 30.46 0.17
C MET A 425 6.79 31.00 1.25
N GLY A 426 7.62 31.97 0.89
CA GLY A 426 8.61 32.57 1.75
C GLY A 426 8.07 33.63 2.70
N THR A 427 8.78 33.84 3.81
CA THR A 427 8.61 34.95 4.75
C THR A 427 9.96 35.58 5.02
N GLU A 428 10.04 36.63 5.84
CA GLU A 428 11.28 37.23 6.34
C GLU A 428 12.21 36.24 7.03
N ASN A 429 11.66 35.09 7.48
CA ASN A 429 12.39 34.02 8.16
C ASN A 429 12.90 32.93 7.21
N SER A 430 12.66 33.05 5.93
CA SER A 430 13.03 32.05 4.92
C SER A 430 14.36 32.42 4.25
N SER A 431 15.19 31.42 3.93
CA SER A 431 16.49 31.62 3.30
C SER A 431 16.38 31.71 1.77
N GLU A 432 17.25 32.49 1.16
CA GLU A 432 17.38 32.54 -0.31
C GLU A 432 17.85 31.18 -0.89
N GLU A 433 18.55 30.40 -0.10
CA GLU A 433 19.02 29.08 -0.53
C GLU A 433 17.89 28.07 -0.70
N THR A 434 16.95 27.99 0.26
CA THR A 434 15.77 27.12 0.14
C THR A 434 14.88 27.55 -1.02
N ARG A 435 14.72 28.87 -1.23
CA ARG A 435 13.98 29.45 -2.36
C ARG A 435 14.59 29.04 -3.69
N ARG A 436 15.92 29.18 -3.83
CA ARG A 436 16.67 28.79 -5.03
C ARG A 436 16.53 27.30 -5.29
N ARG A 437 16.75 26.43 -4.28
CA ARG A 437 16.60 24.98 -4.41
C ARG A 437 15.20 24.57 -4.87
N ALA A 438 14.16 25.17 -4.29
CA ALA A 438 12.78 24.91 -4.70
C ALA A 438 12.55 25.26 -6.18
N LYS A 439 13.02 26.43 -6.62
CA LYS A 439 12.91 26.88 -8.01
C LYS A 439 13.68 25.98 -8.99
N GLU A 440 14.92 25.63 -8.67
CA GLU A 440 15.76 24.78 -9.53
C GLU A 440 15.17 23.36 -9.64
N LEU A 441 14.65 22.79 -8.54
CA LEU A 441 13.96 21.50 -8.58
C LEU A 441 12.71 21.57 -9.45
N ALA A 442 11.87 22.58 -9.26
CA ALA A 442 10.66 22.77 -10.05
C ALA A 442 10.95 22.83 -11.56
N GLN A 443 12.02 23.52 -11.95
CA GLN A 443 12.49 23.57 -13.33
C GLN A 443 12.99 22.21 -13.84
N ALA A 444 13.75 21.49 -13.00
CA ALA A 444 14.31 20.20 -13.35
C ALA A 444 13.24 19.13 -13.63
N ILE A 445 12.14 19.13 -12.86
CA ILE A 445 11.02 18.18 -13.01
C ILE A 445 9.89 18.69 -13.92
N GLY A 446 9.95 19.96 -14.35
CA GLY A 446 8.99 20.56 -15.27
C GLY A 446 7.68 21.02 -14.64
N SER A 447 7.57 21.17 -13.31
CA SER A 447 6.31 21.62 -12.66
C SER A 447 6.00 23.09 -12.99
N TYR A 448 4.71 23.46 -12.94
CA TYR A 448 4.30 24.85 -12.99
C TYR A 448 4.56 25.50 -11.64
N HIS A 449 5.62 26.31 -11.57
CA HIS A 449 6.12 26.87 -10.31
C HIS A 449 5.69 28.32 -10.12
N THR A 450 5.22 28.62 -8.89
CA THR A 450 4.96 29.98 -8.43
C THR A 450 5.81 30.27 -7.20
N ASP A 451 6.15 31.55 -7.01
CA ASP A 451 6.95 32.03 -5.89
C ASP A 451 6.28 33.26 -5.28
N LEU A 452 6.01 33.23 -3.99
CA LEU A 452 5.33 34.32 -3.30
C LEU A 452 5.97 34.64 -1.94
N ASN A 453 5.85 35.90 -1.54
CA ASN A 453 6.17 36.37 -0.20
C ASN A 453 4.90 36.58 0.61
N MET A 454 4.86 35.99 1.82
CA MET A 454 3.70 36.01 2.70
C MET A 454 3.72 37.10 3.77
N ASP A 455 4.76 37.93 3.85
CA ASP A 455 4.94 38.90 4.96
C ASP A 455 3.77 39.86 5.13
N SER A 456 3.15 40.26 4.03
CA SER A 456 1.96 41.15 4.07
C SER A 456 0.79 40.52 4.81
N ILE A 457 0.52 39.22 4.56
CA ILE A 457 -0.58 38.47 5.18
C ILE A 457 -0.26 38.17 6.65
N VAL A 458 0.95 37.71 6.94
CA VAL A 458 1.41 37.47 8.32
C VAL A 458 1.33 38.74 9.15
N THR A 459 1.77 39.87 8.59
CA THR A 459 1.72 41.18 9.24
C THR A 459 0.28 41.65 9.47
N ALA A 460 -0.64 41.43 8.51
CA ALA A 460 -2.04 41.77 8.67
C ALA A 460 -2.69 41.02 9.85
N VAL A 461 -2.44 39.73 9.97
CA VAL A 461 -2.95 38.91 11.07
C VAL A 461 -2.36 39.34 12.43
N ARG A 462 -1.07 39.62 12.49
CA ARG A 462 -0.42 40.14 13.71
C ARG A 462 -0.98 41.50 14.14
N ASN A 463 -1.19 42.40 13.17
CA ASN A 463 -1.77 43.73 13.44
C ASN A 463 -3.21 43.64 13.92
N LEU A 464 -4.00 42.75 13.35
CA LEU A 464 -5.40 42.51 13.82
C LEU A 464 -5.43 42.07 15.28
N PHE A 465 -4.54 41.10 15.66
CA PHE A 465 -4.41 40.67 17.04
C PHE A 465 -4.01 41.83 17.95
N SER A 466 -2.99 42.60 17.55
CA SER A 466 -2.49 43.76 18.32
C SER A 466 -3.54 44.83 18.48
N PHE A 467 -4.34 45.09 17.44
CA PHE A 467 -5.41 46.07 17.48
C PHE A 467 -6.51 45.67 18.49
N VAL A 468 -6.88 44.39 18.50
CA VAL A 468 -7.98 43.92 19.39
C VAL A 468 -7.52 43.79 20.84
N THR A 469 -6.28 43.40 21.09
CA THR A 469 -5.77 43.03 22.43
C THR A 469 -4.89 44.12 23.09
N GLY A 470 -4.37 45.03 22.30
CA GLY A 470 -3.35 46.01 22.75
C GLY A 470 -1.95 45.39 22.91
N ALA A 471 -1.77 44.07 22.69
CA ALA A 471 -0.52 43.34 22.88
C ALA A 471 0.13 43.02 21.52
N LYS A 472 1.46 43.16 21.43
CA LYS A 472 2.22 42.86 20.20
C LYS A 472 3.17 41.67 20.44
N PRO A 473 2.85 40.48 19.95
CA PRO A 473 3.68 39.31 20.16
C PRO A 473 5.02 39.43 19.42
N GLN A 474 6.10 38.89 20.03
CA GLN A 474 7.45 38.93 19.50
C GLN A 474 8.07 37.51 19.45
N PHE A 475 9.00 37.33 18.51
CA PHE A 475 9.81 36.12 18.47
C PHE A 475 10.78 36.08 19.66
N ARG A 476 11.18 34.87 20.06
CA ARG A 476 12.15 34.65 21.13
C ARG A 476 13.47 35.41 20.86
N ALA A 477 13.92 35.42 19.61
CA ALA A 477 15.10 36.17 19.18
C ALA A 477 14.97 37.69 19.47
N HIS A 478 13.77 38.22 19.61
CA HIS A 478 13.50 39.63 19.90
C HIS A 478 12.94 39.82 21.33
N GLY A 479 13.15 38.87 22.23
CA GLY A 479 12.76 38.97 23.64
C GLY A 479 11.33 38.46 23.96
N GLY A 480 10.63 37.86 23.03
CA GLY A 480 9.31 37.26 23.25
C GLY A 480 9.36 35.99 24.12
N SER A 481 8.25 35.69 24.78
CA SER A 481 8.06 34.46 25.55
C SER A 481 7.97 33.21 24.63
N PRO A 482 8.17 31.99 25.17
CA PRO A 482 7.96 30.75 24.38
C PRO A 482 6.57 30.63 23.77
N ALA A 483 5.54 31.14 24.46
CA ALA A 483 4.16 31.13 23.96
C ALA A 483 3.97 32.06 22.75
N GLU A 484 4.54 33.27 22.81
CA GLU A 484 4.51 34.22 21.69
C GLU A 484 5.26 33.66 20.48
N ASN A 485 6.47 33.14 20.71
CA ASN A 485 7.30 32.53 19.69
C ASN A 485 6.57 31.40 18.96
N LEU A 486 5.99 30.46 19.70
CA LEU A 486 5.20 29.36 19.15
C LEU A 486 3.96 29.85 18.37
N ALA A 487 3.27 30.88 18.88
CA ALA A 487 2.11 31.44 18.19
C ALA A 487 2.49 32.06 16.83
N LEU A 488 3.62 32.76 16.75
CA LEU A 488 4.10 33.38 15.50
C LEU A 488 4.57 32.34 14.48
N GLN A 489 5.20 31.24 14.91
CA GLN A 489 5.51 30.10 14.04
C GLN A 489 4.22 29.46 13.50
N ASN A 490 3.27 29.18 14.38
CA ASN A 490 2.01 28.53 14.05
C ASN A 490 1.15 29.34 13.06
N ILE A 491 1.17 30.68 13.13
CA ILE A 491 0.47 31.54 12.17
C ILE A 491 1.04 31.33 10.76
N GLN A 492 2.38 31.38 10.62
CA GLN A 492 3.04 31.21 9.32
C GLN A 492 2.69 29.84 8.70
N ALA A 493 2.83 28.77 9.48
CA ALA A 493 2.54 27.40 9.04
C ALA A 493 1.07 27.23 8.57
N ARG A 494 0.09 27.78 9.31
CA ARG A 494 -1.33 27.70 8.94
C ARG A 494 -1.68 28.57 7.74
N LEU A 495 -1.12 29.74 7.63
CA LEU A 495 -1.36 30.63 6.47
C LEU A 495 -0.83 30.01 5.18
N ARG A 496 0.31 29.29 5.22
CA ARG A 496 0.77 28.49 4.08
C ARG A 496 -0.30 27.49 3.60
N MET A 497 -1.01 26.84 4.54
CA MET A 497 -2.08 25.89 4.18
C MET A 497 -3.30 26.61 3.58
N VAL A 498 -3.71 27.74 4.15
CA VAL A 498 -4.82 28.54 3.60
C VAL A 498 -4.53 28.97 2.16
N LEU A 499 -3.30 29.44 1.89
CA LEU A 499 -2.90 29.83 0.55
C LEU A 499 -2.77 28.63 -0.38
N ALA A 500 -2.27 27.49 0.11
CA ALA A 500 -2.18 26.27 -0.68
C ALA A 500 -3.55 25.88 -1.26
N TYR A 501 -4.59 25.86 -0.44
CA TYR A 501 -5.95 25.56 -0.89
C TYR A 501 -6.50 26.62 -1.84
N LEU A 502 -6.25 27.91 -1.59
CA LEU A 502 -6.67 28.98 -2.49
C LEU A 502 -6.05 28.82 -3.88
N PHE A 503 -4.75 28.58 -3.94
CA PHE A 503 -4.04 28.39 -5.20
C PHE A 503 -4.44 27.06 -5.88
N ALA A 504 -4.61 25.99 -5.14
CA ALA A 504 -5.07 24.71 -5.67
C ALA A 504 -6.44 24.80 -6.34
N GLN A 505 -7.34 25.62 -5.81
CA GLN A 505 -8.66 25.85 -6.40
C GLN A 505 -8.62 26.78 -7.61
N LEU A 506 -7.79 27.80 -7.61
CA LEU A 506 -7.86 28.89 -8.60
C LEU A 506 -6.80 28.82 -9.71
N LEU A 507 -5.66 28.12 -9.54
CA LEU A 507 -4.65 28.04 -10.59
C LEU A 507 -5.15 27.36 -11.88
N PRO A 508 -5.97 26.30 -11.85
CA PRO A 508 -6.56 25.79 -13.08
C PRO A 508 -7.36 26.85 -13.83
N TRP A 509 -8.20 27.61 -13.12
CA TRP A 509 -8.96 28.72 -13.71
C TRP A 509 -8.05 29.80 -14.31
N VAL A 510 -7.00 30.22 -13.62
CA VAL A 510 -5.99 31.17 -14.15
C VAL A 510 -5.37 30.67 -15.44
N ARG A 511 -5.20 29.35 -15.58
CA ARG A 511 -4.66 28.68 -16.76
C ARG A 511 -5.72 28.33 -17.82
N GLY A 512 -6.95 28.85 -17.69
CA GLY A 512 -8.07 28.60 -18.62
C GLY A 512 -8.61 27.17 -18.58
N ARG A 513 -8.49 26.49 -17.44
CA ARG A 513 -8.96 25.12 -17.21
C ARG A 513 -10.07 25.08 -16.17
N SER A 514 -10.91 24.05 -16.23
CA SER A 514 -11.93 23.77 -15.20
C SER A 514 -11.37 22.86 -14.11
N GLY A 515 -12.10 22.74 -12.99
CA GLY A 515 -11.76 21.84 -11.89
C GLY A 515 -10.78 22.43 -10.88
N GLY A 516 -10.20 21.58 -10.04
CA GLY A 516 -9.28 21.94 -8.97
C GLY A 516 -8.15 20.91 -8.83
N LEU A 517 -7.16 21.26 -8.01
CA LEU A 517 -6.00 20.43 -7.71
C LEU A 517 -6.14 19.84 -6.30
N LEU A 518 -5.60 18.65 -6.08
CA LEU A 518 -5.40 18.12 -4.73
C LEU A 518 -4.12 18.69 -4.12
N VAL A 519 -4.21 19.14 -2.87
CA VAL A 519 -3.04 19.62 -2.12
C VAL A 519 -2.28 18.41 -1.54
N LEU A 520 -0.98 18.35 -1.80
CA LEU A 520 -0.10 17.30 -1.29
C LEU A 520 0.53 17.71 0.04
N GLY A 521 0.46 16.81 1.02
CA GLY A 521 1.23 16.88 2.25
C GLY A 521 2.67 16.37 2.05
N SER A 522 3.56 16.82 2.94
CA SER A 522 4.97 16.42 2.92
C SER A 522 5.55 16.18 4.34
N ALA A 523 4.70 15.84 5.31
CA ALA A 523 5.15 15.40 6.62
C ALA A 523 5.54 13.91 6.56
N ASN A 524 6.74 13.55 7.03
CA ASN A 524 7.19 12.16 7.13
C ASN A 524 6.68 11.48 8.41
N VAL A 525 6.87 10.15 8.55
CA VAL A 525 6.36 9.40 9.69
C VAL A 525 7.04 9.76 11.00
N ASP A 526 8.31 10.11 10.99
CA ASP A 526 9.09 10.42 12.20
C ASP A 526 8.62 11.72 12.84
N GLU A 527 8.40 12.76 12.03
CA GLU A 527 7.79 14.02 12.45
C GLU A 527 6.39 13.81 13.03
N SER A 528 5.58 12.98 12.38
CA SER A 528 4.24 12.65 12.83
C SER A 528 4.25 11.90 14.17
N LEU A 529 5.13 10.92 14.36
CA LEU A 529 5.27 10.20 15.64
C LEU A 529 5.67 11.12 16.79
N ARG A 530 6.61 12.02 16.56
CA ARG A 530 7.06 13.01 17.54
C ARG A 530 5.98 14.08 17.78
N GLY A 531 5.09 14.31 16.80
CA GLY A 531 4.18 15.43 16.75
C GLY A 531 4.88 16.75 16.47
N TYR A 532 5.98 16.73 15.73
CA TYR A 532 6.74 17.91 15.27
C TYR A 532 6.06 18.51 14.04
N LEU A 533 4.87 19.03 14.26
CA LEU A 533 4.04 19.69 13.27
C LEU A 533 3.12 20.70 13.96
N THR A 534 2.65 21.67 13.20
CA THR A 534 1.59 22.57 13.63
C THR A 534 0.24 22.01 13.20
N LYS A 535 -0.70 21.87 14.14
CA LYS A 535 -2.05 21.41 13.80
C LYS A 535 -2.69 22.34 12.78
N TYR A 536 -3.21 21.78 11.66
CA TYR A 536 -3.77 22.51 10.50
C TYR A 536 -2.73 23.25 9.63
N ASP A 537 -1.49 22.81 9.62
CA ASP A 537 -0.50 23.18 8.60
C ASP A 537 -0.56 22.21 7.39
N ASN A 538 0.50 22.12 6.61
CA ASN A 538 0.56 21.21 5.45
C ASN A 538 0.36 19.72 5.80
N SER A 539 0.45 19.33 7.09
CA SER A 539 0.13 17.98 7.55
C SER A 539 -1.36 17.61 7.42
N SER A 540 -2.24 18.59 7.20
CA SER A 540 -3.68 18.44 6.97
C SER A 540 -4.09 18.72 5.52
N ALA A 541 -3.21 18.49 4.56
CA ALA A 541 -3.48 18.52 3.12
C ALA A 541 -4.51 17.46 2.68
N ASP A 542 -4.82 17.34 1.40
CA ASP A 542 -5.80 16.33 0.93
C ASP A 542 -5.25 14.91 1.05
N ILE A 543 -4.02 14.68 0.59
CA ILE A 543 -3.32 13.39 0.67
C ILE A 543 -1.80 13.60 0.86
N ASN A 544 -1.11 12.56 1.36
CA ASN A 544 0.32 12.64 1.61
C ASN A 544 1.05 11.37 1.11
N PRO A 545 1.84 11.42 0.04
CA PRO A 545 2.52 10.24 -0.50
C PRO A 545 3.70 9.74 0.35
N ILE A 546 4.20 10.52 1.31
CA ILE A 546 5.38 10.17 2.12
C ILE A 546 5.07 9.98 3.62
N GLY A 547 3.80 10.10 4.03
CA GLY A 547 3.45 10.18 5.45
C GLY A 547 3.77 8.94 6.29
N ALA A 548 3.93 7.77 5.67
CA ALA A 548 4.36 6.55 6.35
C ALA A 548 5.80 6.15 6.01
N ILE A 549 6.61 7.05 5.46
CA ILE A 549 8.01 6.78 5.09
C ILE A 549 8.93 7.51 6.06
N SER A 550 9.97 6.83 6.54
CA SER A 550 10.97 7.41 7.44
C SER A 550 11.88 8.40 6.73
N LYS A 551 12.39 9.38 7.46
CA LYS A 551 13.37 10.34 6.94
C LYS A 551 14.60 9.65 6.37
N THR A 552 15.03 8.56 7.01
CA THR A 552 16.19 7.76 6.56
C THR A 552 15.92 7.11 5.20
N ASP A 553 14.75 6.50 5.00
CA ASP A 553 14.38 5.90 3.71
C ASP A 553 14.11 6.96 2.64
N LEU A 554 13.58 8.14 3.01
CA LEU A 554 13.47 9.29 2.08
C LEU A 554 14.82 9.77 1.58
N LYS A 555 15.84 9.87 2.44
CA LYS A 555 17.21 10.23 2.01
C LYS A 555 17.77 9.20 1.01
N LYS A 556 17.58 7.90 1.26
CA LYS A 556 18.00 6.84 0.33
C LYS A 556 17.25 6.93 -1.00
N PHE A 557 15.95 7.18 -0.95
CA PHE A 557 15.14 7.39 -2.15
C PHE A 557 15.63 8.60 -2.97
N ILE A 558 15.93 9.74 -2.35
CA ILE A 558 16.46 10.93 -3.06
C ILE A 558 17.82 10.63 -3.68
N ALA A 559 18.70 9.88 -2.98
CA ALA A 559 19.98 9.46 -3.54
C ALA A 559 19.81 8.54 -4.76
N TYR A 560 18.88 7.59 -4.69
CA TYR A 560 18.49 6.73 -5.81
C TYR A 560 17.92 7.54 -6.98
N ALA A 561 16.98 8.44 -6.72
CA ALA A 561 16.30 9.24 -7.75
C ALA A 561 17.26 10.20 -8.46
N LYS A 562 18.28 10.71 -7.74
CA LYS A 562 19.34 11.55 -8.32
C LYS A 562 19.99 10.86 -9.53
N ASP A 563 20.36 9.59 -9.36
CA ASP A 563 21.06 8.83 -10.40
C ASP A 563 20.08 8.23 -11.42
N SER A 564 18.99 7.62 -10.94
CA SER A 564 18.03 6.89 -11.80
C SER A 564 17.12 7.80 -12.64
N PHE A 565 16.89 9.05 -12.20
CA PHE A 565 16.05 10.02 -12.91
C PHE A 565 16.86 11.14 -13.56
N ASP A 566 18.20 11.08 -13.47
CA ASP A 566 19.11 12.13 -13.97
C ASP A 566 18.75 13.53 -13.44
N LEU A 567 18.66 13.63 -12.10
CA LEU A 567 18.32 14.86 -11.39
C LEU A 567 19.49 15.31 -10.48
N PRO A 568 20.58 15.88 -11.03
CA PRO A 568 21.78 16.26 -10.24
C PRO A 568 21.47 17.30 -9.16
N ILE A 569 20.41 18.11 -9.32
CA ILE A 569 19.96 19.09 -8.32
C ILE A 569 19.68 18.44 -6.95
N LEU A 570 19.32 17.16 -6.90
CA LEU A 570 19.01 16.45 -5.67
C LEU A 570 20.19 16.34 -4.70
N THR A 571 21.42 16.48 -5.18
CA THR A 571 22.61 16.58 -4.32
C THR A 571 22.49 17.71 -3.29
N GLN A 572 21.97 18.87 -3.69
CA GLN A 572 21.81 20.01 -2.79
C GLN A 572 20.81 19.74 -1.64
N PHE A 573 19.85 18.84 -1.85
CA PHE A 573 18.89 18.44 -0.83
C PHE A 573 19.46 17.39 0.13
N LEU A 574 20.34 16.53 -0.35
CA LEU A 574 21.03 15.53 0.48
C LEU A 574 22.03 16.17 1.43
N ASP A 575 22.70 17.23 0.99
CA ASP A 575 23.73 17.96 1.75
C ASP A 575 23.11 18.97 2.73
N ALA A 576 21.82 19.32 2.58
CA ALA A 576 21.16 20.32 3.40
C ALA A 576 20.80 19.82 4.80
N VAL A 577 21.01 20.66 5.80
CA VAL A 577 20.53 20.41 7.17
C VAL A 577 19.00 20.62 7.22
N PRO A 578 18.22 19.69 7.78
CA PRO A 578 16.77 19.85 7.93
C PRO A 578 16.42 21.04 8.84
N THR A 579 15.54 21.94 8.35
CA THR A 579 15.10 23.13 9.07
C THR A 579 13.68 23.52 8.68
N ALA A 580 12.88 24.01 9.63
CA ALA A 580 11.52 24.48 9.42
C ALA A 580 11.42 25.95 8.98
N GLU A 581 12.47 26.77 9.14
CA GLU A 581 12.54 28.20 8.79
C GLU A 581 11.30 29.03 9.23
N LEU A 582 10.84 28.83 10.45
CA LEU A 582 9.69 29.53 11.04
C LEU A 582 10.12 30.60 12.06
N GLU A 583 11.38 30.60 12.45
CA GLU A 583 12.01 31.58 13.36
C GLU A 583 13.02 32.47 12.61
N PRO A 584 13.28 33.71 13.12
CA PRO A 584 14.28 34.56 12.53
C PRO A 584 15.67 33.89 12.50
N ILE A 585 16.30 33.90 11.34
CA ILE A 585 17.69 33.46 11.16
C ILE A 585 18.60 34.55 11.73
N THR A 586 19.50 34.20 12.65
CA THR A 586 20.49 35.12 13.22
C THR A 586 21.90 34.60 12.97
N GLU A 587 22.92 35.43 13.18
CA GLU A 587 24.35 35.02 13.03
C GLU A 587 24.73 33.85 13.93
N THR A 588 24.02 33.64 15.04
CA THR A 588 24.31 32.62 16.06
C THR A 588 23.28 31.51 16.17
N TYR A 589 22.15 31.57 15.43
CA TYR A 589 21.07 30.64 15.55
C TYR A 589 20.41 30.34 14.19
N VAL A 590 20.37 29.07 13.84
CA VAL A 590 19.57 28.49 12.76
C VAL A 590 18.73 27.39 13.37
N GLN A 591 17.42 27.42 13.12
CA GLN A 591 16.51 26.40 13.57
C GLN A 591 16.87 25.03 12.94
N ALA A 592 17.18 24.03 13.75
CA ALA A 592 17.47 22.67 13.30
C ALA A 592 16.47 21.69 13.93
N ASP A 593 15.80 20.88 13.11
CA ASP A 593 14.70 20.00 13.52
C ASP A 593 15.11 19.03 14.64
N GLU A 594 16.26 18.36 14.51
CA GLU A 594 16.72 17.37 15.51
C GLU A 594 17.05 18.02 16.87
N ALA A 595 17.58 19.25 16.84
CA ALA A 595 17.86 20.00 18.08
C ALA A 595 16.54 20.40 18.76
N ASP A 596 15.56 20.88 18.03
CA ASP A 596 14.23 21.27 18.52
C ASP A 596 13.44 20.08 19.03
N MET A 597 13.51 18.93 18.34
CA MET A 597 12.87 17.69 18.75
C MET A 597 13.52 17.06 19.98
N GLY A 598 14.81 17.27 20.20
CA GLY A 598 15.63 16.60 21.21
C GLY A 598 15.90 15.13 20.89
N MET A 599 15.73 14.73 19.64
CA MET A 599 15.91 13.37 19.13
C MET A 599 16.38 13.44 17.67
N THR A 600 17.22 12.48 17.26
CA THR A 600 17.61 12.33 15.86
C THR A 600 16.52 11.57 15.08
N TYR A 601 16.52 11.70 13.76
CA TYR A 601 15.61 10.93 12.91
C TYR A 601 15.88 9.41 12.98
N ASP A 602 17.15 9.01 13.13
CA ASP A 602 17.52 7.60 13.32
C ASP A 602 16.93 7.04 14.64
N GLU A 603 17.03 7.80 15.74
CA GLU A 603 16.39 7.44 17.00
C GLU A 603 14.86 7.34 16.86
N LEU A 604 14.22 8.28 16.17
CA LEU A 604 12.77 8.26 15.95
C LEU A 604 12.32 7.04 15.14
N SER A 605 13.06 6.66 14.12
CA SER A 605 12.78 5.44 13.33
C SER A 605 12.84 4.19 14.21
N ILE A 606 13.84 4.07 15.11
CA ILE A 606 13.96 2.97 16.07
C ILE A 606 12.79 3.00 17.07
N PHE A 607 12.48 4.15 17.67
CA PHE A 607 11.35 4.29 18.58
C PHE A 607 10.01 3.94 17.93
N GLY A 608 9.81 4.36 16.68
CA GLY A 608 8.62 4.06 15.90
C GLY A 608 8.42 2.56 15.73
N ARG A 609 9.44 1.83 15.29
CA ARG A 609 9.41 0.37 15.14
C ARG A 609 9.15 -0.35 16.46
N LEU A 610 9.92 -0.02 17.49
CA LEU A 610 9.73 -0.60 18.82
C LEU A 610 8.31 -0.33 19.35
N ARG A 611 7.78 0.89 19.15
CA ARG A 611 6.45 1.27 19.65
C ARG A 611 5.32 0.62 18.86
N LYS A 612 5.38 0.68 17.54
CA LYS A 612 4.26 0.32 16.64
C LYS A 612 4.31 -1.15 16.22
N VAL A 613 5.45 -1.65 15.83
CA VAL A 613 5.63 -3.02 15.35
C VAL A 613 5.84 -3.99 16.51
N GLU A 614 6.80 -3.72 17.39
CA GLU A 614 7.15 -4.61 18.50
C GLU A 614 6.31 -4.39 19.76
N LYS A 615 5.36 -3.45 19.74
CA LYS A 615 4.39 -3.17 20.81
C LYS A 615 5.02 -2.78 22.15
N CYS A 616 6.23 -2.22 22.16
CA CYS A 616 6.93 -1.82 23.37
C CYS A 616 6.22 -0.66 24.09
N GLY A 617 6.03 -0.80 25.39
CA GLY A 617 5.74 0.31 26.31
C GLY A 617 7.03 1.00 26.76
N PRO A 618 6.95 2.05 27.64
CA PRO A 618 8.13 2.78 28.06
C PRO A 618 9.21 1.89 28.69
N TYR A 619 8.84 1.01 29.60
CA TYR A 619 9.78 0.15 30.32
C TYR A 619 10.43 -0.89 29.41
N SER A 620 9.65 -1.60 28.58
CA SER A 620 10.18 -2.60 27.65
C SER A 620 11.05 -1.99 26.54
N MET A 621 10.74 -0.78 26.08
CA MET A 621 11.61 -0.06 25.16
C MET A 621 12.95 0.29 25.80
N PHE A 622 12.94 0.80 27.04
CA PHE A 622 14.16 1.09 27.77
C PHE A 622 15.02 -0.15 27.97
N THR A 623 14.42 -1.27 28.41
CA THR A 623 15.18 -2.52 28.65
C THR A 623 15.82 -3.09 27.39
N LYS A 624 15.22 -2.90 26.20
CA LYS A 624 15.86 -3.26 24.92
C LYS A 624 17.00 -2.32 24.60
N LEU A 625 16.73 -1.02 24.57
CA LEU A 625 17.68 -0.02 24.11
C LEU A 625 18.90 0.15 25.01
N VAL A 626 18.77 -0.07 26.33
CA VAL A 626 19.93 0.00 27.23
C VAL A 626 20.99 -1.07 26.93
N HIS A 627 20.58 -2.19 26.32
CA HIS A 627 21.50 -3.21 25.82
C HIS A 627 22.10 -2.87 24.47
N GLU A 628 21.28 -2.34 23.56
CA GLU A 628 21.71 -1.98 22.19
C GLU A 628 22.60 -0.72 22.18
N TRP A 629 22.22 0.29 22.94
CA TRP A 629 22.91 1.59 22.99
C TRP A 629 23.94 1.72 24.10
N GLY A 630 24.05 0.73 24.98
CA GLY A 630 24.93 0.75 26.16
C GLY A 630 26.42 0.86 25.86
N SER A 631 26.84 0.68 24.61
CA SER A 631 28.24 0.89 24.16
C SER A 631 28.60 2.35 23.92
N PHE A 632 27.60 3.25 23.75
CA PHE A 632 27.83 4.67 23.44
C PHE A 632 26.97 5.63 24.26
N LEU A 633 25.93 5.14 24.96
CA LEU A 633 25.12 5.92 25.89
C LEU A 633 25.08 5.28 27.26
N SER A 634 25.14 6.10 28.31
CA SER A 634 24.91 5.64 29.68
C SER A 634 23.45 5.22 29.87
N PRO A 635 23.13 4.32 30.83
CA PRO A 635 21.76 3.92 31.13
C PRO A 635 20.83 5.10 31.43
N THR A 636 21.34 6.14 32.08
CA THR A 636 20.59 7.38 32.36
C THR A 636 20.24 8.14 31.09
N GLN A 637 21.18 8.27 30.16
CA GLN A 637 20.93 8.93 28.87
C GLN A 637 19.89 8.18 28.04
N VAL A 638 19.96 6.84 27.99
CA VAL A 638 18.93 6.02 27.33
C VAL A 638 17.57 6.22 27.98
N ALA A 639 17.52 6.26 29.33
CA ALA A 639 16.29 6.50 30.07
C ALA A 639 15.67 7.87 29.74
N GLU A 640 16.49 8.92 29.68
CA GLU A 640 16.02 10.27 29.33
C GLU A 640 15.44 10.32 27.92
N LYS A 641 16.11 9.72 26.93
CA LYS A 641 15.63 9.67 25.54
C LYS A 641 14.31 8.91 25.41
N VAL A 642 14.19 7.74 26.01
CA VAL A 642 12.94 6.95 26.00
C VAL A 642 11.80 7.70 26.69
N LYS A 643 12.04 8.30 27.85
CA LYS A 643 11.03 9.09 28.57
C LYS A 643 10.59 10.31 27.75
N LEU A 644 11.52 11.01 27.08
CA LEU A 644 11.22 12.14 26.21
C LEU A 644 10.34 11.70 25.03
N PHE A 645 10.68 10.61 24.35
CA PHE A 645 9.86 10.09 23.24
C PHE A 645 8.43 9.80 23.69
N PHE A 646 8.23 9.04 24.78
CA PHE A 646 6.88 8.70 25.25
C PHE A 646 6.10 9.92 25.75
N PHE A 647 6.77 10.87 26.38
CA PHE A 647 6.15 12.12 26.81
C PHE A 647 5.63 12.92 25.62
N GLU A 648 6.47 13.12 24.58
CA GLU A 648 6.11 13.91 23.41
C GLU A 648 5.06 13.19 22.55
N TYR A 649 5.20 11.88 22.33
CA TYR A 649 4.20 11.08 21.66
C TYR A 649 2.81 11.20 22.32
N ALA A 650 2.75 11.11 23.65
CA ALA A 650 1.51 11.21 24.39
C ALA A 650 0.92 12.65 24.39
N ARG A 651 1.78 13.66 24.59
CA ARG A 651 1.38 15.07 24.62
C ARG A 651 0.81 15.54 23.30
N ASN A 652 1.42 15.11 22.18
CA ASN A 652 1.07 15.52 20.83
C ASN A 652 0.03 14.61 20.18
N ARG A 653 -0.45 13.57 20.86
CA ARG A 653 -1.39 12.57 20.31
C ARG A 653 -2.62 13.21 19.65
N HIS A 654 -3.14 14.31 20.19
CA HIS A 654 -4.29 15.03 19.63
C HIS A 654 -4.05 15.60 18.21
N LYS A 655 -2.79 15.79 17.79
CA LYS A 655 -2.46 16.29 16.46
C LYS A 655 -2.76 15.25 15.39
N MET A 656 -2.74 13.95 15.75
CA MET A 656 -3.01 12.85 14.82
C MET A 656 -4.44 12.85 14.27
N THR A 657 -5.39 13.55 14.91
CA THR A 657 -6.77 13.68 14.45
C THR A 657 -6.93 14.50 13.17
N THR A 658 -5.93 15.27 12.79
CA THR A 658 -5.96 16.17 11.63
C THR A 658 -4.96 15.78 10.54
N LEU A 659 -4.26 14.66 10.71
CA LEU A 659 -3.38 14.15 9.68
C LEU A 659 -4.20 13.64 8.50
N THR A 660 -3.74 13.97 7.32
CA THR A 660 -4.36 13.57 6.07
C THR A 660 -4.11 12.08 5.78
N PRO A 661 -4.96 11.43 4.97
CA PRO A 661 -4.68 10.09 4.46
C PRO A 661 -3.31 10.03 3.80
N SER A 662 -2.47 9.13 4.29
CA SER A 662 -1.10 8.97 3.81
C SER A 662 -0.91 7.62 3.14
N TYR A 663 -0.11 7.57 2.08
CA TYR A 663 0.31 6.32 1.49
C TYR A 663 0.87 5.38 2.57
N HIS A 664 0.30 4.19 2.69
CA HIS A 664 0.73 3.22 3.69
C HIS A 664 1.96 2.45 3.17
N ALA A 665 3.12 2.75 3.71
CA ALA A 665 4.38 2.13 3.31
C ALA A 665 5.02 1.25 4.39
N GLU A 666 4.64 1.47 5.65
CA GLU A 666 5.21 0.76 6.81
C GLU A 666 4.13 0.48 7.85
N GLN A 667 4.34 -0.55 8.67
CA GLN A 667 3.41 -0.90 9.75
C GLN A 667 3.28 0.18 10.84
N TYR A 668 4.18 1.14 10.92
CA TYR A 668 4.07 2.31 11.78
C TYR A 668 3.67 3.55 10.97
N SER A 669 2.43 3.65 10.64
CA SER A 669 1.82 4.80 9.97
C SER A 669 1.30 5.83 10.97
N PRO A 670 1.20 7.12 10.59
CA PRO A 670 0.61 8.16 11.44
C PRO A 670 -0.92 8.07 11.56
N ASP A 671 -1.58 7.23 10.79
CA ASP A 671 -3.05 7.08 10.75
C ASP A 671 -3.62 6.41 11.98
N ASP A 672 -3.38 6.98 13.12
CA ASP A 672 -3.61 6.37 14.41
C ASP A 672 -5.07 6.14 14.79
N ASN A 673 -6.00 6.90 14.20
CA ASN A 673 -7.42 6.77 14.53
C ASN A 673 -8.06 5.49 13.98
N ARG A 674 -7.41 4.80 13.05
CA ARG A 674 -7.97 3.64 12.36
C ARG A 674 -7.37 2.33 12.83
N PHE A 675 -6.11 2.28 13.19
CA PHE A 675 -5.44 1.05 13.62
C PHE A 675 -4.56 1.18 14.87
N ASP A 676 -4.29 2.40 15.35
CA ASP A 676 -3.72 2.64 16.68
C ASP A 676 -4.80 3.22 17.60
N LEU A 677 -5.47 2.36 18.35
CA LEU A 677 -6.62 2.70 19.19
C LEU A 677 -6.24 3.16 20.60
N ARG A 678 -5.03 3.67 20.81
CA ARG A 678 -4.66 4.27 22.09
C ARG A 678 -5.45 5.57 22.30
N PRO A 679 -5.94 5.85 23.51
CA PRO A 679 -6.70 7.06 23.78
C PRO A 679 -5.86 8.32 23.59
N PHE A 680 -6.50 9.48 23.35
CA PHE A 680 -5.81 10.76 23.23
C PHE A 680 -5.43 11.36 24.60
N LEU A 681 -6.22 11.09 25.63
CA LEU A 681 -5.97 11.60 26.97
C LEU A 681 -5.59 10.46 27.91
N TYR A 682 -4.37 10.49 28.35
CA TYR A 682 -3.83 9.62 29.38
C TYR A 682 -2.57 10.27 30.03
N PRO A 683 -2.08 9.76 31.18
CA PRO A 683 -0.94 10.37 31.85
C PRO A 683 0.32 10.35 30.96
N SER A 684 0.67 11.50 30.36
CA SER A 684 1.82 11.62 29.44
C SER A 684 3.18 11.38 30.08
N ARG A 685 3.27 11.49 31.41
CA ARG A 685 4.51 11.26 32.16
C ARG A 685 4.68 9.81 32.63
N PHE A 686 3.73 8.93 32.37
CA PHE A 686 3.81 7.51 32.73
C PHE A 686 4.40 7.27 34.14
N PRO A 687 3.82 7.79 35.22
CA PRO A 687 4.49 7.95 36.52
C PRO A 687 5.05 6.64 37.09
N TRP A 688 4.34 5.54 36.89
CA TRP A 688 4.81 4.21 37.32
C TRP A 688 5.98 3.71 36.51
N GLN A 689 5.84 3.73 35.17
CA GLN A 689 6.84 3.21 34.23
C GLN A 689 8.13 4.02 34.33
N PHE A 690 8.04 5.36 34.36
CA PHE A 690 9.21 6.23 34.42
C PHE A 690 9.98 6.05 35.74
N LYS A 691 9.26 5.90 36.86
CA LYS A 691 9.90 5.57 38.16
C LYS A 691 10.67 4.24 38.11
N LYS A 692 10.10 3.22 37.43
CA LYS A 692 10.77 1.92 37.22
C LYS A 692 12.00 2.03 36.32
N ILE A 693 11.91 2.82 35.26
CA ILE A 693 13.04 3.10 34.38
C ILE A 693 14.17 3.77 35.14
N ASP A 694 13.87 4.83 35.92
CA ASP A 694 14.87 5.57 36.69
C ASP A 694 15.56 4.67 37.73
N ALA A 695 14.80 3.84 38.44
CA ALA A 695 15.37 2.89 39.39
C ALA A 695 16.31 1.88 38.74
N LEU A 696 15.92 1.32 37.59
CA LEU A 696 16.75 0.38 36.85
C LEU A 696 17.99 1.07 36.23
N ALA A 697 17.84 2.25 35.64
CA ALA A 697 18.94 2.99 35.05
C ALA A 697 20.02 3.33 36.09
N THR A 698 19.61 3.67 37.32
CA THR A 698 20.54 3.95 38.41
C THR A 698 21.29 2.69 38.89
N SER A 699 20.68 1.52 38.79
CA SER A 699 21.28 0.24 39.20
C SER A 699 22.21 -0.40 38.18
N LEU A 700 22.13 -0.01 36.93
CA LEU A 700 22.94 -0.58 35.85
C LEU A 700 24.32 0.08 35.75
N PRO A 701 25.40 -0.68 35.48
CA PRO A 701 26.73 -0.12 35.25
C PRO A 701 26.77 0.70 33.97
N ASP A 702 27.47 1.83 34.01
CA ASP A 702 27.76 2.62 32.83
C ASP A 702 28.89 1.96 32.01
N ARG A 703 28.54 1.45 30.84
CA ARG A 703 29.47 0.82 29.90
C ARG A 703 29.92 1.74 28.78
N SER A 704 29.35 2.93 28.65
CA SER A 704 29.66 3.89 27.59
C SER A 704 31.11 4.42 27.64
N THR A 705 31.76 4.29 28.79
CA THR A 705 33.15 4.72 29.00
C THR A 705 34.18 3.62 28.78
N MET A 706 33.76 2.35 28.56
CA MET A 706 34.64 1.22 28.33
C MET A 706 35.01 1.07 26.85
N HIS A 707 36.12 1.69 26.46
CA HIS A 707 36.92 1.60 25.23
C HIS A 707 36.25 1.57 23.81
N PRO A 708 36.64 2.52 22.93
CA PRO A 708 36.17 2.61 21.53
C PRO A 708 36.79 1.59 20.55
N ARG A 709 37.57 0.63 20.97
CA ARG A 709 38.35 -0.25 20.06
C ARG A 709 37.65 -1.52 19.60
N GLU A 710 36.60 -1.97 20.24
CA GLU A 710 35.90 -3.22 19.89
C GLU A 710 34.57 -3.07 19.12
N ALA A 711 34.10 -1.83 18.95
CA ALA A 711 32.78 -1.56 18.33
C ALA A 711 32.82 -1.48 16.79
N LYS A 712 33.96 -1.53 16.12
CA LYS A 712 34.08 -1.39 14.66
C LYS A 712 34.15 -2.71 13.86
N GLU A 713 34.12 -3.86 14.52
CA GLU A 713 34.19 -5.17 13.85
C GLU A 713 32.88 -5.96 13.80
N LYS A 714 31.78 -5.39 14.26
CA LYS A 714 30.46 -6.08 14.26
C LYS A 714 29.29 -5.18 13.84
N ILE A 715 29.43 -4.43 12.75
CA ILE A 715 28.30 -3.88 11.98
C ILE A 715 28.54 -4.17 10.51
#